data_1a2697cb8a6534435cb89d2c9b9adc39
#
_entry.id   1a2697cb8a6534435cb89d2c9b9adc39
#
_cell.length_a   1.000
_cell.length_b   1.000
_cell.length_c   1.000
_cell.angle_alpha   90.00
_cell.angle_beta   90.00
_cell.angle_gamma   90.00
#
_symmetry.space_group_name_H-M   'P 1'
#
loop_
_entity.id
_entity.type
_entity.pdbx_description
1 polymer ?
#
loop_
_entity_poly.entity_id
_entity_poly.type
_entity_poly.pdbx_seq_one_letter_code
_entity_poly.pdbx_strand_id
1 'polypeptide(L)'
;MIKWIIILLLFPSLANATNYYISNNGNDNNKGTAAADAWQTITKLNKSFAAIHAGDTVFFKRGDLFYGSIKITQSGTAAKPIVFTAYGQGANPVISGFTTVTGWAKKTESIWQAPIAIEKNNLNMVTINGIPQRIGRYPNADAPDGGYLRYENFTGNNSISSNAVKDNWTGAEVVVRKDHWTAERCRVTSQEGNKINFTYANGGINAAAGAIPPMHTGMKGYGYFFQKDSRTLDQEGEWFFDSSNGKLQLFFGKQNPLSKLIKASTVDTLINAGNMSFISISHLSFEGANMSAIYCWAGSDLRIQYCDFTNIGAKAIQIWNTPNVLIDHVTTNYVLSNAIQVRNKKEENVTITNCVIKNTAPFIGMGSFFDGRDYKGIVASAYNNLLIENNIVDTVGFCGIEFQGNNVVVKNNFVNYFCYLLDDGGGIYTWVDYNKNNKDSVSFTKRVVQHNIVLHGIGASEGSSIARKAEGIYLDGKAINTEVLDNTIAFVGNRAIEINHPVNVTVRNNTCFNTGGGWVATRLYAWENIRNLELKHNIFYSMDDKQKQVDINHSGLDLPHPQSIWDAIRLMGDVDSNYYNTINPVGFEYSYAPITGKGNLFPSPLSLENWKTLTGQDQHSKRPAKTVPLYVLKNITGPDLVSDGGFAKDINSVQLFGSNTTGQWDNSGKITGDGSFKMEITKPETSRYSVIHSKVGKVIAGKKYIFRFKTRGVSECGIVRAYLRKTLAPYNELAPAQTQSFGIAVQAHEFMFAINTTDTASFVIGIEKNSGTTYIDDIELYEADATPVNINDRVRFEYNATQSAVTIQLDKKYVGVDGAIYKGSLTLLPFSSKILILDDK
;
A
#
# COMPACT_ATOMS: atom_id res chain seq x y z
N MET A 1 -72.96 45.06 -12.53
CA MET A 1 -71.56 45.16 -12.83
C MET A 1 -70.93 43.73 -12.85
N ILE A 2 -70.79 43.15 -14.02
CA ILE A 2 -70.20 41.80 -14.20
C ILE A 2 -68.69 42.00 -14.38
N LYS A 3 -67.85 41.50 -13.41
CA LYS A 3 -66.38 41.49 -13.54
C LYS A 3 -66.00 40.27 -14.34
N TRP A 4 -65.40 40.48 -15.47
CA TRP A 4 -64.75 39.47 -16.27
C TRP A 4 -63.38 39.15 -15.64
N ILE A 5 -63.18 37.90 -15.15
CA ILE A 5 -61.87 37.41 -14.75
C ILE A 5 -61.22 36.81 -15.97
N ILE A 6 -60.14 37.46 -16.51
CA ILE A 6 -59.29 36.91 -17.55
C ILE A 6 -58.34 35.92 -16.86
N ILE A 7 -58.60 34.63 -17.02
CA ILE A 7 -57.63 33.56 -16.67
C ILE A 7 -56.56 33.54 -17.79
N LEU A 8 -55.36 34.03 -17.44
CA LEU A 8 -54.18 33.91 -18.30
C LEU A 8 -53.73 32.46 -18.23
N LEU A 9 -54.07 31.61 -19.18
CA LEU A 9 -53.54 30.26 -19.34
C LEU A 9 -52.09 30.41 -19.81
N LEU A 10 -51.15 30.34 -18.86
CA LEU A 10 -49.74 30.11 -19.12
C LEU A 10 -49.58 28.67 -19.69
N PHE A 11 -49.61 28.52 -21.01
CA PHE A 11 -49.16 27.28 -21.63
C PHE A 11 -47.64 27.19 -21.38
N PRO A 12 -47.17 26.14 -20.66
CA PRO A 12 -45.75 25.90 -20.63
C PRO A 12 -45.32 25.62 -22.06
N SER A 13 -44.51 26.48 -22.62
CA SER A 13 -43.82 26.17 -23.87
C SER A 13 -43.06 24.86 -23.69
N LEU A 14 -43.51 23.80 -24.37
CA LEU A 14 -42.75 22.56 -24.50
C LEU A 14 -41.51 22.91 -25.29
N ALA A 15 -40.45 23.35 -24.60
CA ALA A 15 -39.14 23.47 -25.23
C ALA A 15 -38.70 22.04 -25.64
N ASN A 16 -38.71 21.77 -26.91
CA ASN A 16 -38.15 20.55 -27.47
C ASN A 16 -36.65 20.53 -27.23
N ALA A 17 -36.10 19.38 -26.83
CA ALA A 17 -34.68 19.16 -26.68
C ALA A 17 -33.97 19.45 -28.01
N THR A 18 -32.92 20.24 -28.00
CA THR A 18 -32.12 20.60 -29.15
C THR A 18 -30.81 19.79 -29.18
N ASN A 19 -30.43 19.31 -30.33
CA ASN A 19 -29.16 18.68 -30.56
C ASN A 19 -28.18 19.70 -31.17
N TYR A 20 -27.01 19.85 -30.55
CA TYR A 20 -25.91 20.68 -31.08
C TYR A 20 -24.77 19.79 -31.56
N TYR A 21 -24.19 20.10 -32.68
CA TYR A 21 -23.14 19.28 -33.32
C TYR A 21 -21.85 20.08 -33.45
N ILE A 22 -20.72 19.44 -33.14
CA ILE A 22 -19.38 20.01 -33.25
C ILE A 22 -18.51 19.06 -34.08
N SER A 23 -17.80 19.57 -35.06
CA SER A 23 -16.88 18.82 -35.92
C SER A 23 -15.73 19.70 -36.41
N ASN A 24 -14.53 19.16 -36.56
CA ASN A 24 -13.38 19.89 -37.10
C ASN A 24 -13.64 20.42 -38.56
N ASN A 25 -14.55 19.78 -39.32
CA ASN A 25 -15.00 20.22 -40.63
C ASN A 25 -16.20 21.18 -40.56
N GLY A 26 -16.63 21.59 -39.38
CA GLY A 26 -17.71 22.53 -39.14
C GLY A 26 -17.32 23.99 -39.41
N ASN A 27 -18.24 24.90 -39.11
CA ASN A 27 -18.00 26.34 -39.21
C ASN A 27 -18.70 27.05 -38.03
N ASP A 28 -17.99 27.91 -37.31
CA ASP A 28 -18.55 28.62 -36.13
C ASP A 28 -19.65 29.64 -36.50
N ASN A 29 -19.86 29.97 -37.76
CA ASN A 29 -20.99 30.76 -38.26
C ASN A 29 -22.28 29.96 -38.42
N ASN A 30 -22.19 28.63 -38.39
CA ASN A 30 -23.34 27.74 -38.52
C ASN A 30 -24.27 27.81 -37.31
N LYS A 31 -25.48 27.27 -37.46
CA LYS A 31 -26.44 27.17 -36.35
C LYS A 31 -26.06 26.07 -35.37
N GLY A 32 -25.35 25.04 -35.82
CA GLY A 32 -24.92 23.91 -35.02
C GLY A 32 -26.02 22.88 -34.70
N THR A 33 -27.21 23.01 -35.27
CA THR A 33 -28.36 22.16 -34.90
C THR A 33 -28.54 20.91 -35.78
N ALA A 34 -27.64 20.70 -36.72
CA ALA A 34 -27.57 19.49 -37.56
C ALA A 34 -26.09 19.08 -37.78
N ALA A 35 -25.86 17.80 -38.06
CA ALA A 35 -24.50 17.30 -38.32
C ALA A 35 -23.85 17.94 -39.56
N ALA A 36 -24.64 18.28 -40.57
CA ALA A 36 -24.17 18.98 -41.76
C ALA A 36 -23.92 20.49 -41.54
N ASP A 37 -24.43 21.03 -40.43
CA ASP A 37 -24.35 22.45 -40.06
C ASP A 37 -23.62 22.60 -38.70
N ALA A 38 -22.63 21.76 -38.45
CA ALA A 38 -21.90 21.68 -37.18
C ALA A 38 -21.09 22.95 -36.90
N TRP A 39 -20.91 23.28 -35.64
CA TRP A 39 -19.89 24.24 -35.19
C TRP A 39 -18.49 23.60 -35.31
N GLN A 40 -17.46 24.43 -35.31
CA GLN A 40 -16.09 23.96 -35.46
C GLN A 40 -15.34 23.83 -34.13
N THR A 41 -15.57 24.78 -33.19
CA THR A 41 -14.68 24.93 -32.03
C THR A 41 -15.39 24.87 -30.69
N ILE A 42 -14.64 24.47 -29.63
CA ILE A 42 -15.07 24.63 -28.25
C ILE A 42 -15.31 26.10 -27.89
N THR A 43 -14.59 27.02 -28.48
CA THR A 43 -14.79 28.46 -28.28
C THR A 43 -16.21 28.89 -28.69
N LYS A 44 -16.71 28.39 -29.81
CA LYS A 44 -18.09 28.63 -30.26
C LYS A 44 -19.11 28.01 -29.32
N LEU A 45 -18.88 26.77 -28.90
CA LEU A 45 -19.72 26.09 -27.88
C LEU A 45 -19.85 26.95 -26.63
N ASN A 46 -18.72 27.40 -26.05
CA ASN A 46 -18.73 28.23 -24.86
C ASN A 46 -19.49 29.56 -25.04
N LYS A 47 -19.34 30.24 -26.20
CA LYS A 47 -20.10 31.45 -26.52
C LYS A 47 -21.60 31.22 -26.67
N SER A 48 -21.98 30.02 -27.11
CA SER A 48 -23.36 29.63 -27.36
C SER A 48 -24.04 28.98 -26.12
N PHE A 49 -23.35 28.87 -25.00
CA PHE A 49 -23.82 28.08 -23.85
C PHE A 49 -25.15 28.63 -23.24
N ALA A 50 -25.40 29.92 -23.36
CA ALA A 50 -26.68 30.52 -22.93
C ALA A 50 -27.91 29.97 -23.70
N ALA A 51 -27.72 29.41 -24.89
CA ALA A 51 -28.78 28.79 -25.68
C ALA A 51 -28.95 27.27 -25.39
N ILE A 52 -28.11 26.68 -24.56
CA ILE A 52 -28.19 25.26 -24.19
C ILE A 52 -29.08 25.16 -22.96
N HIS A 53 -30.11 24.34 -23.02
CA HIS A 53 -31.10 24.19 -21.96
C HIS A 53 -31.27 22.74 -21.51
N ALA A 54 -32.02 22.54 -20.44
CA ALA A 54 -32.32 21.21 -19.90
C ALA A 54 -32.93 20.29 -20.98
N GLY A 55 -32.30 19.14 -21.21
CA GLY A 55 -32.64 18.15 -22.22
C GLY A 55 -31.84 18.23 -23.51
N ASP A 56 -31.06 19.29 -23.72
CA ASP A 56 -30.22 19.43 -24.92
C ASP A 56 -29.02 18.48 -24.89
N THR A 57 -28.59 18.09 -26.09
CA THR A 57 -27.42 17.23 -26.28
C THR A 57 -26.39 17.93 -27.16
N VAL A 58 -25.14 17.94 -26.69
CA VAL A 58 -23.97 18.42 -27.41
C VAL A 58 -23.21 17.22 -27.97
N PHE A 59 -23.19 17.07 -29.27
CA PHE A 59 -22.56 15.97 -29.99
C PHE A 59 -21.21 16.36 -30.58
N PHE A 60 -20.16 15.64 -30.22
CA PHE A 60 -18.82 15.75 -30.82
C PHE A 60 -18.61 14.65 -31.84
N LYS A 61 -18.06 15.00 -33.01
CA LYS A 61 -17.85 14.03 -34.09
C LYS A 61 -16.72 13.05 -33.74
N ARG A 62 -17.00 11.76 -33.86
CA ARG A 62 -16.00 10.71 -33.66
C ARG A 62 -14.83 10.86 -34.61
N GLY A 63 -13.62 10.59 -34.14
CA GLY A 63 -12.37 10.75 -34.87
C GLY A 63 -11.77 12.15 -34.87
N ASP A 64 -12.53 13.17 -34.42
CA ASP A 64 -12.07 14.55 -34.36
C ASP A 64 -11.34 14.87 -33.05
N LEU A 65 -10.44 15.85 -33.04
CA LEU A 65 -9.74 16.39 -31.89
C LEU A 65 -10.10 17.86 -31.69
N PHE A 66 -10.54 18.21 -30.51
CA PHE A 66 -10.98 19.56 -30.12
C PHE A 66 -10.08 20.11 -29.02
N TYR A 67 -9.39 21.21 -29.30
CA TYR A 67 -8.53 21.87 -28.30
C TYR A 67 -9.32 22.89 -27.48
N GLY A 68 -9.12 22.86 -26.15
CA GLY A 68 -9.62 23.88 -25.24
C GLY A 68 -10.38 23.35 -24.04
N SER A 69 -11.05 24.26 -23.34
CA SER A 69 -11.82 24.00 -22.11
C SER A 69 -13.30 24.25 -22.36
N ILE A 70 -14.14 23.28 -22.03
CA ILE A 70 -15.61 23.41 -22.03
C ILE A 70 -16.04 23.95 -20.67
N LYS A 71 -16.73 25.10 -20.68
CA LYS A 71 -17.27 25.74 -19.47
C LYS A 71 -18.79 25.54 -19.44
N ILE A 72 -19.24 24.58 -18.64
CA ILE A 72 -20.68 24.31 -18.49
C ILE A 72 -21.25 25.38 -17.55
N THR A 73 -22.25 26.15 -18.05
CA THR A 73 -22.86 27.27 -17.30
C THR A 73 -24.35 27.13 -17.13
N GLN A 74 -24.94 26.02 -17.55
CA GLN A 74 -26.36 25.71 -17.40
C GLN A 74 -26.52 24.31 -16.79
N SER A 75 -27.56 24.13 -16.03
CA SER A 75 -27.93 22.83 -15.44
C SER A 75 -29.06 22.17 -16.23
N GLY A 76 -29.07 20.84 -16.24
CA GLY A 76 -30.22 20.06 -16.65
C GLY A 76 -31.29 19.99 -15.55
N THR A 77 -32.19 19.03 -15.69
CA THR A 77 -33.13 18.60 -14.65
C THR A 77 -33.14 17.07 -14.55
N ALA A 78 -33.74 16.52 -13.53
CA ALA A 78 -33.83 15.07 -13.36
C ALA A 78 -34.45 14.35 -14.56
N ALA A 79 -35.50 14.93 -15.17
CA ALA A 79 -36.16 14.37 -16.35
C ALA A 79 -35.45 14.75 -17.67
N LYS A 80 -34.65 15.82 -17.67
CA LYS A 80 -34.02 16.40 -18.85
C LYS A 80 -32.57 16.82 -18.56
N PRO A 81 -31.61 15.88 -18.40
CA PRO A 81 -30.21 16.23 -18.21
C PRO A 81 -29.64 16.92 -19.47
N ILE A 82 -28.57 17.70 -19.30
CA ILE A 82 -27.74 18.17 -20.43
C ILE A 82 -26.71 17.08 -20.70
N VAL A 83 -26.58 16.67 -21.97
CA VAL A 83 -25.74 15.53 -22.37
C VAL A 83 -24.59 16.02 -23.27
N PHE A 84 -23.36 15.59 -22.96
CA PHE A 84 -22.18 15.73 -23.82
C PHE A 84 -21.78 14.35 -24.28
N THR A 85 -21.80 14.08 -25.60
CA THR A 85 -21.53 12.75 -26.13
C THR A 85 -20.99 12.81 -27.57
N ALA A 86 -20.78 11.65 -28.17
CA ALA A 86 -20.24 11.53 -29.52
C ALA A 86 -21.31 11.17 -30.55
N TYR A 87 -21.06 11.51 -31.83
CA TYR A 87 -21.85 11.06 -32.98
C TYR A 87 -20.96 10.56 -34.11
N GLY A 88 -21.55 9.84 -35.07
CA GLY A 88 -20.84 9.25 -36.20
C GLY A 88 -20.15 7.93 -35.86
N GLN A 89 -19.22 7.52 -36.69
CA GLN A 89 -18.48 6.27 -36.58
C GLN A 89 -16.99 6.57 -36.32
N GLY A 90 -16.30 5.62 -35.63
CA GLY A 90 -14.86 5.71 -35.33
C GLY A 90 -14.55 5.81 -33.85
N ALA A 91 -13.32 6.20 -33.55
CA ALA A 91 -12.84 6.39 -32.17
C ALA A 91 -13.58 7.54 -31.47
N ASN A 92 -13.62 7.53 -30.13
CA ASN A 92 -14.17 8.63 -29.36
C ASN A 92 -13.51 9.96 -29.76
N PRO A 93 -14.27 11.05 -29.82
CA PRO A 93 -13.70 12.39 -30.06
C PRO A 93 -12.82 12.79 -28.86
N VAL A 94 -11.72 13.47 -29.19
CA VAL A 94 -10.71 13.85 -28.18
C VAL A 94 -10.88 15.32 -27.80
N ILE A 95 -11.09 15.58 -26.50
CA ILE A 95 -10.96 16.92 -25.93
C ILE A 95 -9.53 17.05 -25.40
N SER A 96 -8.73 17.94 -26.00
CA SER A 96 -7.29 18.05 -25.75
C SER A 96 -6.90 19.39 -25.14
N GLY A 97 -6.04 19.32 -24.12
CA GLY A 97 -5.34 20.47 -23.55
C GLY A 97 -3.89 20.61 -24.05
N PHE A 98 -3.47 19.73 -24.94
CA PHE A 98 -2.12 19.74 -25.47
C PHE A 98 -1.92 20.73 -26.61
N THR A 99 -0.83 21.46 -26.54
CA THR A 99 -0.27 22.20 -27.68
C THR A 99 1.01 21.51 -28.17
N THR A 100 1.14 21.33 -29.47
CA THR A 100 2.40 20.87 -30.07
C THR A 100 3.45 21.99 -29.96
N VAL A 101 4.58 21.68 -29.35
CA VAL A 101 5.66 22.64 -29.14
C VAL A 101 6.53 22.71 -30.38
N THR A 102 6.64 23.90 -30.95
CA THR A 102 7.42 24.19 -32.15
C THR A 102 8.39 25.35 -31.92
N GLY A 103 9.24 25.68 -32.91
CA GLY A 103 10.19 26.78 -32.75
C GLY A 103 11.39 26.45 -31.83
N TRP A 104 11.80 25.20 -31.86
CA TRP A 104 12.95 24.72 -31.07
C TRP A 104 14.25 25.37 -31.55
N ALA A 105 15.02 25.93 -30.59
CA ALA A 105 16.33 26.47 -30.80
C ALA A 105 17.31 25.88 -29.76
N LYS A 106 18.54 25.67 -30.15
CA LYS A 106 19.61 25.27 -29.23
C LYS A 106 19.87 26.34 -28.19
N LYS A 107 19.88 25.93 -26.90
CA LYS A 107 20.36 26.75 -25.79
C LYS A 107 21.81 26.39 -25.43
N THR A 108 22.13 25.10 -25.44
CA THR A 108 23.46 24.52 -25.28
C THR A 108 23.62 23.38 -26.27
N GLU A 109 24.74 22.65 -26.21
CA GLU A 109 24.95 21.43 -27.04
C GLU A 109 23.85 20.38 -26.82
N SER A 110 23.35 20.24 -25.59
CA SER A 110 22.41 19.16 -25.20
C SER A 110 21.01 19.67 -24.87
N ILE A 111 20.84 20.98 -24.62
CA ILE A 111 19.57 21.55 -24.18
C ILE A 111 18.98 22.37 -25.31
N TRP A 112 17.70 22.09 -25.60
CA TRP A 112 16.91 22.84 -26.55
C TRP A 112 15.81 23.60 -25.82
N GLN A 113 15.36 24.72 -26.38
CA GLN A 113 14.28 25.56 -25.83
C GLN A 113 13.31 25.99 -26.91
N ALA A 114 12.04 26.13 -26.53
CA ALA A 114 10.99 26.63 -27.40
C ALA A 114 10.00 27.52 -26.61
N PRO A 115 9.41 28.55 -27.25
CA PRO A 115 8.39 29.36 -26.62
C PRO A 115 7.11 28.55 -26.42
N ILE A 116 6.42 28.74 -25.29
CA ILE A 116 5.11 28.19 -25.01
C ILE A 116 4.28 29.14 -24.17
N ALA A 117 3.02 29.33 -24.57
CA ALA A 117 2.07 30.12 -23.81
C ALA A 117 1.19 29.19 -22.96
N ILE A 118 1.16 29.44 -21.64
CA ILE A 118 0.33 28.70 -20.68
C ILE A 118 -0.45 29.67 -19.78
N GLU A 119 -1.65 29.26 -19.34
CA GLU A 119 -2.56 30.15 -18.62
C GLU A 119 -1.99 30.68 -17.27
N LYS A 120 -1.28 29.86 -16.50
CA LYS A 120 -0.90 30.18 -15.11
C LYS A 120 0.59 30.01 -14.79
N ASN A 121 1.43 30.13 -15.79
CA ASN A 121 2.90 29.99 -15.61
C ASN A 121 3.35 28.72 -14.86
N ASN A 122 2.55 27.67 -14.93
CA ASN A 122 2.85 26.41 -14.27
C ASN A 122 2.54 25.22 -15.19
N LEU A 123 3.58 24.68 -15.80
CA LEU A 123 3.48 23.50 -16.65
C LEU A 123 3.64 22.23 -15.80
N ASN A 124 2.81 21.23 -16.03
CA ASN A 124 2.80 20.00 -15.25
C ASN A 124 2.96 18.74 -16.10
N MET A 125 2.65 18.79 -17.40
CA MET A 125 2.74 17.63 -18.28
C MET A 125 3.41 17.99 -19.60
N VAL A 126 4.45 17.26 -19.94
CA VAL A 126 5.13 17.28 -21.25
C VAL A 126 5.24 15.84 -21.74
N THR A 127 4.96 15.62 -23.02
CA THR A 127 5.11 14.30 -23.65
C THR A 127 6.05 14.38 -24.85
N ILE A 128 6.81 13.31 -25.05
CA ILE A 128 7.58 13.06 -26.28
C ILE A 128 7.00 11.80 -26.93
N ASN A 129 6.48 11.94 -28.15
CA ASN A 129 5.80 10.85 -28.88
C ASN A 129 4.70 10.17 -28.05
N GLY A 130 3.94 10.96 -27.26
CA GLY A 130 2.85 10.49 -26.41
C GLY A 130 3.26 9.91 -25.05
N ILE A 131 4.56 9.79 -24.75
CA ILE A 131 5.08 9.28 -23.49
C ILE A 131 5.36 10.45 -22.53
N PRO A 132 4.78 10.47 -21.32
CA PRO A 132 5.06 11.51 -20.32
C PRO A 132 6.53 11.57 -19.92
N GLN A 133 7.05 12.78 -19.78
CA GLN A 133 8.43 13.05 -19.40
C GLN A 133 8.54 13.63 -18.00
N ARG A 134 9.65 13.33 -17.33
CA ARG A 134 9.94 13.88 -15.99
C ARG A 134 10.35 15.34 -16.05
N ILE A 135 9.97 16.11 -15.04
CA ILE A 135 10.65 17.36 -14.71
C ILE A 135 12.11 17.04 -14.36
N GLY A 136 13.06 17.80 -14.90
CA GLY A 136 14.46 17.67 -14.53
C GLY A 136 14.66 17.74 -13.02
N ARG A 137 15.42 16.79 -12.46
CA ARG A 137 15.62 16.69 -11.01
C ARG A 137 17.09 16.38 -10.67
N TYR A 138 17.51 16.78 -9.47
CA TYR A 138 18.82 16.51 -8.92
C TYR A 138 18.71 15.94 -7.48
N PRO A 139 19.29 14.79 -7.20
CA PRO A 139 19.88 13.81 -8.14
C PRO A 139 18.86 13.20 -9.09
N ASN A 140 19.34 12.58 -10.16
CA ASN A 140 18.50 11.86 -11.14
C ASN A 140 17.75 10.69 -10.50
N ALA A 141 16.57 10.34 -11.04
CA ALA A 141 15.70 9.34 -10.44
C ALA A 141 16.31 7.90 -10.42
N ASP A 142 17.26 7.62 -11.30
CA ASP A 142 17.99 6.36 -11.39
C ASP A 142 19.29 6.33 -10.57
N ALA A 143 19.66 7.43 -9.91
CA ALA A 143 20.75 7.47 -8.96
C ALA A 143 20.43 6.62 -7.71
N PRO A 144 21.44 6.19 -6.93
CA PRO A 144 21.23 5.43 -5.71
C PRO A 144 20.13 6.02 -4.83
N ASP A 145 19.38 5.16 -4.12
CA ASP A 145 18.24 5.53 -3.27
C ASP A 145 17.11 6.26 -4.05
N GLY A 146 16.89 5.88 -5.33
CA GLY A 146 15.89 6.52 -6.19
C GLY A 146 16.16 8.01 -6.42
N GLY A 147 17.43 8.44 -6.33
CA GLY A 147 17.83 9.83 -6.47
C GLY A 147 17.40 10.73 -5.32
N TYR A 148 17.32 10.22 -4.12
CA TYR A 148 17.12 11.04 -2.93
C TYR A 148 18.47 11.37 -2.27
N LEU A 149 18.64 12.64 -1.90
CA LEU A 149 19.56 13.08 -0.86
C LEU A 149 18.90 12.88 0.51
N ARG A 150 19.70 12.76 1.58
CA ARG A 150 19.19 12.59 2.95
C ARG A 150 19.45 13.85 3.78
N TYR A 151 18.46 14.25 4.60
CA TYR A 151 18.67 15.35 5.55
C TYR A 151 18.89 14.81 6.97
N GLU A 152 19.88 15.37 7.66
CA GLU A 152 20.24 14.95 9.03
C GLU A 152 19.43 15.68 10.09
N ASN A 153 19.02 16.92 9.80
CA ASN A 153 18.27 17.76 10.74
C ASN A 153 17.25 18.63 10.04
N PHE A 154 16.34 19.19 10.85
CA PHE A 154 15.34 20.17 10.43
C PHE A 154 15.12 21.23 11.51
N THR A 155 14.58 22.40 11.13
CA THR A 155 14.19 23.47 12.04
C THR A 155 12.78 23.95 11.67
N GLY A 156 11.85 23.80 12.61
CA GLY A 156 10.44 24.02 12.32
C GLY A 156 9.92 23.09 11.20
N ASN A 157 8.95 23.57 10.43
CA ASN A 157 8.33 22.80 9.35
C ASN A 157 8.82 23.16 7.95
N ASN A 158 9.74 24.12 7.84
CA ASN A 158 10.12 24.77 6.59
C ASN A 158 11.64 24.90 6.38
N SER A 159 12.43 24.11 7.10
CA SER A 159 13.87 24.10 6.95
C SER A 159 14.45 22.72 7.21
N ILE A 160 15.31 22.24 6.32
CA ILE A 160 16.11 21.02 6.48
C ILE A 160 17.59 21.36 6.40
N SER A 161 18.45 20.53 7.00
CA SER A 161 19.90 20.64 6.90
C SER A 161 20.49 19.34 6.38
N SER A 162 21.33 19.42 5.36
CA SER A 162 21.95 18.25 4.74
C SER A 162 23.39 18.51 4.32
N ASN A 163 24.31 17.65 4.74
CA ASN A 163 25.71 17.71 4.35
C ASN A 163 25.94 17.24 2.89
N ALA A 164 24.92 16.63 2.27
CA ALA A 164 24.98 16.21 0.88
C ALA A 164 24.79 17.36 -0.12
N VAL A 165 24.21 18.49 0.30
CA VAL A 165 24.00 19.65 -0.57
C VAL A 165 25.30 20.46 -0.73
N LYS A 166 25.69 20.73 -1.98
CA LYS A 166 26.92 21.46 -2.32
C LYS A 166 26.66 22.80 -2.99
N ASP A 167 25.63 22.85 -3.84
CA ASP A 167 25.26 24.03 -4.61
C ASP A 167 24.15 24.81 -3.94
N ASN A 168 24.06 26.11 -4.29
CA ASN A 168 22.94 26.94 -3.84
C ASN A 168 21.71 26.74 -4.74
N TRP A 169 20.63 26.22 -4.19
CA TRP A 169 19.38 25.88 -4.87
C TRP A 169 18.27 26.93 -4.64
N THR A 170 18.62 28.13 -4.16
CA THR A 170 17.61 29.20 -3.97
C THR A 170 16.84 29.48 -5.26
N GLY A 171 15.51 29.41 -5.19
CA GLY A 171 14.62 29.60 -6.33
C GLY A 171 14.13 28.29 -6.97
N ALA A 172 14.83 27.19 -6.81
CA ALA A 172 14.39 25.87 -7.25
C ALA A 172 13.18 25.34 -6.42
N GLU A 173 12.55 24.29 -6.86
CA GLU A 173 11.70 23.47 -5.99
C GLU A 173 12.55 22.40 -5.28
N VAL A 174 12.25 22.16 -4.01
CA VAL A 174 12.68 20.98 -3.26
C VAL A 174 11.48 20.11 -2.97
N VAL A 175 11.60 18.81 -3.27
CA VAL A 175 10.61 17.80 -2.88
C VAL A 175 11.13 17.10 -1.65
N VAL A 176 10.39 17.20 -0.54
CA VAL A 176 10.81 16.69 0.77
C VAL A 176 9.87 15.56 1.20
N ARG A 177 10.41 14.37 1.43
CA ARG A 177 9.69 13.33 2.19
C ARG A 177 9.72 13.72 3.66
N LYS A 178 8.54 14.00 4.22
CA LYS A 178 8.39 14.36 5.63
C LYS A 178 7.95 13.19 6.48
N ASP A 179 7.35 12.21 5.86
CA ASP A 179 6.96 10.95 6.47
C ASP A 179 6.82 9.88 5.38
N HIS A 180 6.46 8.65 5.78
CA HIS A 180 6.21 7.52 4.90
C HIS A 180 5.21 7.84 3.79
N TRP A 181 4.12 8.50 4.14
CA TRP A 181 2.92 8.72 3.35
C TRP A 181 2.86 10.12 2.70
N THR A 182 3.98 10.87 2.71
CA THR A 182 3.95 12.23 2.14
C THR A 182 5.26 12.61 1.45
N ALA A 183 5.15 13.29 0.31
CA ALA A 183 6.24 13.96 -0.38
C ALA A 183 5.78 15.35 -0.81
N GLU A 184 6.25 16.38 -0.13
CA GLU A 184 5.79 17.76 -0.36
C GLU A 184 6.69 18.52 -1.32
N ARG A 185 6.06 19.25 -2.23
CA ARG A 185 6.74 20.18 -3.16
C ARG A 185 6.83 21.56 -2.51
N CYS A 186 8.03 22.03 -2.35
CA CYS A 186 8.33 23.28 -1.70
C CYS A 186 9.25 24.16 -2.55
N ARG A 187 9.13 25.48 -2.46
CA ARG A 187 10.05 26.40 -3.13
C ARG A 187 11.18 26.76 -2.16
N VAL A 188 12.41 26.63 -2.58
CA VAL A 188 13.58 27.08 -1.81
C VAL A 188 13.62 28.61 -1.79
N THR A 189 13.50 29.18 -0.61
CA THR A 189 13.48 30.65 -0.39
C THR A 189 14.86 31.20 -0.10
N SER A 190 15.69 30.44 0.60
CA SER A 190 17.10 30.78 0.85
C SER A 190 17.90 29.53 1.22
N GLN A 191 19.18 29.59 1.04
CA GLN A 191 20.11 28.55 1.46
C GLN A 191 21.35 29.19 2.10
N GLU A 192 21.71 28.71 3.30
CA GLU A 192 22.86 29.16 4.08
C GLU A 192 23.73 27.93 4.39
N GLY A 193 24.78 27.73 3.62
CA GLY A 193 25.61 26.53 3.71
C GLY A 193 24.80 25.26 3.42
N ASN A 194 24.72 24.37 4.41
CA ASN A 194 23.96 23.13 4.33
C ASN A 194 22.48 23.24 4.76
N LYS A 195 22.03 24.42 5.17
CA LYS A 195 20.66 24.69 5.60
C LYS A 195 19.83 25.24 4.46
N ILE A 196 18.74 24.55 4.12
CA ILE A 196 17.81 24.86 3.05
C ILE A 196 16.49 25.33 3.68
N ASN A 197 16.13 26.58 3.47
CA ASN A 197 14.86 27.16 3.89
C ASN A 197 13.88 27.15 2.72
N PHE A 198 12.63 26.76 2.96
CA PHE A 198 11.64 26.62 1.92
C PHE A 198 10.24 27.02 2.38
N THR A 199 9.38 27.27 1.41
CA THR A 199 7.93 27.46 1.60
C THR A 199 7.17 26.58 0.65
N TYR A 200 5.90 26.30 0.92
CA TYR A 200 5.06 25.50 0.03
C TYR A 200 4.93 26.18 -1.34
N ALA A 201 5.11 25.39 -2.41
CA ALA A 201 5.29 25.91 -3.77
C ALA A 201 4.14 26.78 -4.29
N ASN A 202 2.96 26.75 -3.68
CA ASN A 202 1.77 27.46 -4.18
C ASN A 202 1.06 28.36 -3.19
N GLY A 203 1.70 28.79 -2.10
CA GLY A 203 1.02 29.65 -1.10
C GLY A 203 -0.31 29.05 -0.60
N GLY A 204 -0.43 27.72 -0.72
CA GLY A 204 -1.70 27.01 -0.58
C GLY A 204 -2.28 27.11 0.82
N ILE A 205 -3.53 26.78 0.92
CA ILE A 205 -4.36 26.77 2.13
C ILE A 205 -3.68 26.07 3.32
N ASN A 206 -2.74 25.17 3.07
CA ASN A 206 -1.95 24.47 4.08
C ASN A 206 -0.71 25.23 4.57
N ALA A 207 -0.27 26.29 3.90
CA ALA A 207 0.80 27.17 4.41
C ALA A 207 0.37 27.88 5.70
N ALA A 208 -0.92 28.16 5.85
CA ALA A 208 -1.49 28.77 7.07
C ALA A 208 -1.84 27.72 8.16
N ALA A 209 -2.02 26.46 7.79
CA ALA A 209 -2.39 25.38 8.71
C ALA A 209 -1.20 24.62 9.32
N GLY A 210 0.04 25.01 8.95
CA GLY A 210 1.24 24.26 9.29
C GLY A 210 1.46 23.06 8.35
N ALA A 211 2.70 22.59 8.29
CA ALA A 211 3.04 21.40 7.52
C ALA A 211 2.23 20.17 8.01
N ILE A 212 1.68 19.42 7.10
CA ILE A 212 1.00 18.18 7.42
C ILE A 212 1.82 17.02 6.80
N PRO A 213 2.43 16.16 7.60
CA PRO A 213 2.59 16.24 9.07
C PRO A 213 3.59 17.34 9.48
N PRO A 214 3.50 17.85 10.70
CA PRO A 214 4.57 18.66 11.25
C PRO A 214 5.84 17.81 11.35
N MET A 215 7.00 18.38 11.04
CA MET A 215 8.27 17.66 11.13
C MET A 215 8.57 17.26 12.59
N HIS A 216 9.00 16.05 12.80
CA HIS A 216 9.35 15.50 14.11
C HIS A 216 10.66 14.68 14.04
N THR A 217 11.25 14.36 15.19
CA THR A 217 12.57 13.71 15.26
C THR A 217 12.68 12.38 14.52
N GLY A 218 11.58 11.64 14.36
CA GLY A 218 11.54 10.39 13.59
C GLY A 218 11.74 10.56 12.08
N MET A 219 11.66 11.80 11.58
CA MET A 219 11.85 12.11 10.14
C MET A 219 13.30 12.35 9.74
N LYS A 220 14.24 12.38 10.69
CA LYS A 220 15.66 12.48 10.37
C LYS A 220 16.11 11.31 9.51
N GLY A 221 16.89 11.60 8.47
CA GLY A 221 17.33 10.61 7.50
C GLY A 221 16.32 10.31 6.37
N TYR A 222 15.17 10.99 6.32
CA TYR A 222 14.29 10.95 5.16
C TYR A 222 14.89 11.70 3.96
N GLY A 223 14.30 11.49 2.79
CA GLY A 223 14.83 11.92 1.51
C GLY A 223 14.32 13.29 1.05
N TYR A 224 15.12 13.95 0.23
CA TYR A 224 14.73 15.12 -0.55
C TYR A 224 15.46 15.14 -1.89
N PHE A 225 14.94 15.89 -2.84
CA PHE A 225 15.62 16.18 -4.11
C PHE A 225 15.19 17.55 -4.63
N PHE A 226 15.97 18.11 -5.55
CA PHE A 226 15.65 19.38 -6.21
C PHE A 226 15.06 19.15 -7.60
N GLN A 227 14.18 20.05 -8.04
CA GLN A 227 13.62 20.09 -9.37
C GLN A 227 13.25 21.52 -9.80
N LYS A 228 12.80 21.70 -11.04
CA LYS A 228 12.44 23.02 -11.61
C LYS A 228 13.55 24.04 -11.54
N ASP A 229 14.71 23.62 -11.92
CA ASP A 229 15.89 24.47 -12.14
C ASP A 229 16.57 24.03 -13.44
N SER A 230 17.11 24.96 -14.22
CA SER A 230 17.75 24.61 -15.49
C SER A 230 19.01 23.74 -15.32
N ARG A 231 19.60 23.74 -14.13
CA ARG A 231 20.75 22.89 -13.78
C ARG A 231 20.40 21.42 -13.61
N THR A 232 19.10 21.08 -13.44
CA THR A 232 18.63 19.71 -13.32
C THR A 232 18.39 19.03 -14.67
N LEU A 233 18.74 19.66 -15.78
CA LEU A 233 18.57 19.14 -17.12
C LEU A 233 19.85 18.42 -17.55
N ASP A 234 19.99 17.13 -17.26
CA ASP A 234 21.18 16.35 -17.58
C ASP A 234 20.86 14.91 -18.08
N GLN A 235 19.57 14.50 -18.08
CA GLN A 235 19.10 13.24 -18.67
C GLN A 235 18.14 13.47 -19.83
N GLU A 236 18.17 12.54 -20.82
CA GLU A 236 17.30 12.62 -22.00
C GLU A 236 15.81 12.60 -21.62
N GLY A 237 15.05 13.56 -22.14
CA GLY A 237 13.64 13.73 -21.88
C GLY A 237 13.32 14.63 -20.69
N GLU A 238 14.29 14.96 -19.85
CA GLU A 238 14.05 15.91 -18.75
C GLU A 238 13.72 17.29 -19.28
N TRP A 239 12.76 17.92 -18.63
CA TRP A 239 12.28 19.23 -19.02
C TRP A 239 12.20 20.21 -17.83
N PHE A 240 12.30 21.50 -18.18
CA PHE A 240 12.11 22.61 -17.28
C PHE A 240 11.33 23.72 -17.99
N PHE A 241 10.30 24.24 -17.34
CA PHE A 241 9.60 25.41 -17.83
C PHE A 241 10.08 26.67 -17.11
N ASP A 242 10.73 27.56 -17.85
CA ASP A 242 11.19 28.85 -17.39
C ASP A 242 10.05 29.87 -17.49
N SER A 243 9.34 30.07 -16.39
CA SER A 243 8.21 30.97 -16.31
C SER A 243 8.59 32.47 -16.45
N SER A 244 9.87 32.80 -16.30
CA SER A 244 10.34 34.19 -16.44
C SER A 244 10.37 34.67 -17.88
N ASN A 245 10.56 33.75 -18.84
CA ASN A 245 10.64 34.07 -20.25
C ASN A 245 9.68 33.24 -21.14
N GLY A 246 8.81 32.40 -20.51
CA GLY A 246 7.82 31.60 -21.23
C GLY A 246 8.42 30.51 -22.12
N LYS A 247 9.57 29.92 -21.73
CA LYS A 247 10.24 28.91 -22.55
C LYS A 247 10.24 27.54 -21.86
N LEU A 248 9.85 26.53 -22.63
CA LEU A 248 10.07 25.14 -22.31
C LEU A 248 11.49 24.76 -22.74
N GLN A 249 12.28 24.20 -21.81
CA GLN A 249 13.62 23.69 -22.04
C GLN A 249 13.59 22.16 -21.88
N LEU A 250 14.25 21.43 -22.79
CA LEU A 250 14.38 19.98 -22.75
C LEU A 250 15.84 19.57 -22.99
N PHE A 251 16.26 18.53 -22.28
CA PHE A 251 17.53 17.87 -22.52
C PHE A 251 17.35 16.76 -23.58
N PHE A 252 18.07 16.86 -24.67
CA PHE A 252 18.08 15.89 -25.78
C PHE A 252 19.46 15.27 -26.03
N GLY A 253 20.49 15.61 -25.24
CA GLY A 253 21.84 15.15 -25.47
C GLY A 253 22.28 15.53 -26.90
N LYS A 254 22.68 14.55 -27.70
CA LYS A 254 23.07 14.72 -29.11
C LYS A 254 21.90 14.62 -30.11
N GLN A 255 20.67 14.34 -29.62
CA GLN A 255 19.50 14.18 -30.50
C GLN A 255 18.89 15.52 -30.91
N ASN A 256 18.07 15.46 -31.97
CA ASN A 256 17.36 16.62 -32.48
C ASN A 256 15.86 16.53 -32.15
N PRO A 257 15.25 17.51 -31.42
CA PRO A 257 13.84 17.53 -31.10
C PRO A 257 12.93 17.65 -32.33
N LEU A 258 13.44 18.18 -33.44
CA LEU A 258 12.66 18.41 -34.68
C LEU A 258 12.11 17.12 -35.28
N SER A 259 12.64 15.96 -34.96
CA SER A 259 12.14 14.64 -35.35
C SER A 259 11.13 14.02 -34.41
N LYS A 260 10.80 14.68 -33.29
CA LYS A 260 9.93 14.16 -32.23
C LYS A 260 8.64 14.98 -32.17
N LEU A 261 7.53 14.31 -31.88
CA LEU A 261 6.28 14.98 -31.54
C LEU A 261 6.31 15.35 -30.04
N ILE A 262 6.53 16.62 -29.75
CA ILE A 262 6.58 17.13 -28.40
C ILE A 262 5.31 17.93 -28.14
N LYS A 263 4.56 17.54 -27.12
CA LYS A 263 3.35 18.22 -26.67
C LYS A 263 3.50 18.69 -25.24
N ALA A 264 2.91 19.82 -24.89
CA ALA A 264 2.84 20.35 -23.54
C ALA A 264 1.40 20.74 -23.20
N SER A 265 0.99 20.50 -21.95
CA SER A 265 -0.35 20.85 -21.45
C SER A 265 -0.48 22.35 -21.25
N THR A 266 -1.35 22.99 -22.02
CA THR A 266 -1.56 24.43 -21.98
C THR A 266 -2.95 24.85 -21.48
N VAL A 267 -3.83 23.88 -21.23
CA VAL A 267 -5.18 24.08 -20.68
C VAL A 267 -5.28 23.42 -19.32
N ASP A 268 -5.62 24.14 -18.26
CA ASP A 268 -5.70 23.59 -16.91
C ASP A 268 -6.84 22.58 -16.73
N THR A 269 -8.04 22.89 -17.25
CA THR A 269 -9.22 22.04 -17.05
C THR A 269 -9.98 21.88 -18.37
N LEU A 270 -10.27 20.63 -18.77
CA LEU A 270 -10.92 20.36 -20.06
C LEU A 270 -12.45 20.47 -20.00
N ILE A 271 -13.07 20.02 -18.90
CA ILE A 271 -14.48 20.29 -18.61
C ILE A 271 -14.59 20.87 -17.19
N ASN A 272 -15.18 22.06 -17.10
CA ASN A 272 -15.53 22.68 -15.83
C ASN A 272 -17.06 22.72 -15.67
N ALA A 273 -17.59 21.96 -14.71
CA ALA A 273 -19.01 21.83 -14.39
C ALA A 273 -19.31 22.35 -12.97
N GLY A 274 -18.54 23.32 -12.47
CA GLY A 274 -18.74 23.90 -11.13
C GLY A 274 -20.16 24.48 -10.95
N ASN A 275 -20.82 24.13 -9.84
CA ASN A 275 -22.20 24.50 -9.48
C ASN A 275 -23.30 24.00 -10.47
N MET A 276 -22.98 23.04 -11.36
CA MET A 276 -23.92 22.54 -12.35
C MET A 276 -24.47 21.18 -11.94
N SER A 277 -25.73 20.94 -12.25
CA SER A 277 -26.49 19.75 -11.88
C SER A 277 -27.11 19.08 -13.09
N PHE A 278 -27.33 17.74 -12.97
CA PHE A 278 -27.92 16.92 -14.05
C PHE A 278 -27.16 17.01 -15.36
N ILE A 279 -25.85 16.73 -15.28
CA ILE A 279 -24.93 16.71 -16.41
C ILE A 279 -24.53 15.25 -16.70
N SER A 280 -24.58 14.87 -17.97
CA SER A 280 -24.11 13.56 -18.45
C SER A 280 -23.00 13.74 -19.46
N ILE A 281 -21.86 13.10 -19.24
CA ILE A 281 -20.67 13.11 -20.11
C ILE A 281 -20.38 11.67 -20.52
N SER A 282 -20.38 11.38 -21.82
CA SER A 282 -20.16 10.01 -22.26
C SER A 282 -19.48 9.92 -23.62
N HIS A 283 -18.76 8.80 -23.85
CA HIS A 283 -18.12 8.49 -25.13
C HIS A 283 -17.16 9.59 -25.63
N LEU A 284 -16.45 10.24 -24.71
CA LEU A 284 -15.43 11.24 -24.99
C LEU A 284 -14.08 10.76 -24.49
N SER A 285 -13.01 11.13 -25.19
CA SER A 285 -11.63 10.93 -24.75
C SER A 285 -11.00 12.27 -24.35
N PHE A 286 -10.19 12.26 -23.32
CA PHE A 286 -9.55 13.45 -22.75
C PHE A 286 -8.04 13.26 -22.70
N GLU A 287 -7.28 14.24 -23.17
CA GLU A 287 -5.82 14.24 -23.08
C GLU A 287 -5.23 15.61 -22.72
N GLY A 288 -4.12 15.59 -22.00
CA GLY A 288 -3.29 16.78 -21.83
C GLY A 288 -3.89 17.90 -20.99
N ALA A 289 -4.82 17.62 -20.08
CA ALA A 289 -5.17 18.59 -19.04
C ALA A 289 -3.95 18.88 -18.17
N ASN A 290 -3.63 20.14 -17.92
CA ASN A 290 -2.52 20.52 -17.06
C ASN A 290 -2.83 20.25 -15.58
N MET A 291 -4.09 20.34 -15.18
CA MET A 291 -4.58 20.04 -13.83
C MET A 291 -5.63 18.93 -13.86
N SER A 292 -6.87 19.20 -14.21
CA SER A 292 -7.95 18.22 -14.15
C SER A 292 -8.65 18.09 -15.50
N ALA A 293 -8.91 16.84 -15.94
CA ALA A 293 -9.67 16.70 -17.18
C ALA A 293 -11.14 17.07 -16.96
N ILE A 294 -11.79 16.53 -15.92
CA ILE A 294 -13.13 16.92 -15.50
C ILE A 294 -13.08 17.46 -14.08
N TYR A 295 -13.60 18.66 -13.87
CA TYR A 295 -13.74 19.31 -12.57
C TYR A 295 -15.19 19.68 -12.30
N CYS A 296 -15.71 19.25 -11.14
CA CYS A 296 -17.01 19.64 -10.64
C CYS A 296 -16.93 20.00 -9.16
N TRP A 297 -17.56 21.08 -8.76
CA TRP A 297 -17.66 21.54 -7.38
C TRP A 297 -19.07 22.07 -7.09
N ALA A 298 -19.68 21.57 -6.01
CA ALA A 298 -21.00 22.01 -5.54
C ALA A 298 -22.13 21.89 -6.58
N GLY A 299 -22.06 20.88 -7.48
CA GLY A 299 -23.15 20.49 -8.36
C GLY A 299 -24.00 19.37 -7.75
N SER A 300 -24.76 18.67 -8.60
CA SER A 300 -25.43 17.41 -8.25
C SER A 300 -25.67 16.56 -9.52
N ASP A 301 -25.94 15.26 -9.35
CA ASP A 301 -26.42 14.37 -10.42
C ASP A 301 -25.50 14.39 -11.65
N LEU A 302 -24.21 14.07 -11.42
CA LEU A 302 -23.19 14.01 -12.46
C LEU A 302 -22.95 12.57 -12.89
N ARG A 303 -23.03 12.32 -14.21
CA ARG A 303 -22.74 11.02 -14.82
C ARG A 303 -21.54 11.13 -15.77
N ILE A 304 -20.53 10.27 -15.60
CA ILE A 304 -19.36 10.16 -16.47
C ILE A 304 -19.24 8.70 -16.88
N GLN A 305 -19.49 8.40 -18.14
CA GLN A 305 -19.58 7.01 -18.59
C GLN A 305 -18.88 6.81 -19.94
N TYR A 306 -18.19 5.65 -20.11
CA TYR A 306 -17.52 5.27 -21.37
C TYR A 306 -16.54 6.35 -21.87
N CYS A 307 -15.76 6.92 -20.93
CA CYS A 307 -14.80 7.98 -21.21
C CYS A 307 -13.36 7.50 -20.97
N ASP A 308 -12.43 8.02 -21.80
CA ASP A 308 -11.00 7.69 -21.70
C ASP A 308 -10.20 8.93 -21.31
N PHE A 309 -9.21 8.74 -20.44
CA PHE A 309 -8.35 9.81 -19.94
C PHE A 309 -6.88 9.40 -20.06
N THR A 310 -6.09 10.19 -20.79
CA THR A 310 -4.67 9.87 -21.01
C THR A 310 -3.80 11.12 -20.83
N ASN A 311 -2.63 10.94 -20.19
CA ASN A 311 -1.65 12.01 -19.98
C ASN A 311 -2.25 13.25 -19.30
N ILE A 312 -2.77 13.07 -18.11
CA ILE A 312 -3.38 14.14 -17.31
C ILE A 312 -2.39 14.62 -16.25
N GLY A 313 -2.15 15.94 -16.20
CA GLY A 313 -1.13 16.57 -15.39
C GLY A 313 -1.40 16.55 -13.88
N ALA A 314 -2.64 16.32 -13.42
CA ALA A 314 -2.91 16.06 -12.01
C ALA A 314 -4.03 15.03 -11.85
N LYS A 315 -5.30 15.35 -12.04
CA LYS A 315 -6.43 14.45 -11.76
C LYS A 315 -7.27 14.23 -13.02
N ALA A 316 -7.61 12.98 -13.35
CA ALA A 316 -8.51 12.74 -14.48
C ALA A 316 -9.92 13.24 -14.16
N ILE A 317 -10.45 12.84 -13.00
CA ILE A 317 -11.77 13.29 -12.53
C ILE A 317 -11.61 13.85 -11.12
N GLN A 318 -12.03 15.09 -10.92
CA GLN A 318 -11.99 15.78 -9.62
C GLN A 318 -13.37 16.35 -9.28
N ILE A 319 -14.01 15.77 -8.28
CA ILE A 319 -15.36 16.12 -7.85
C ILE A 319 -15.37 16.46 -6.37
N TRP A 320 -15.99 17.57 -6.00
CA TRP A 320 -16.14 18.03 -4.63
C TRP A 320 -17.59 18.40 -4.33
N ASN A 321 -18.10 17.96 -3.17
CA ASN A 321 -19.42 18.37 -2.66
C ASN A 321 -20.53 18.27 -3.72
N THR A 322 -20.62 17.14 -4.41
CA THR A 322 -21.56 16.86 -5.51
C THR A 322 -22.24 15.53 -5.21
N PRO A 323 -23.50 15.51 -4.78
CA PRO A 323 -24.27 14.27 -4.59
C PRO A 323 -24.65 13.60 -5.92
N ASN A 324 -25.03 12.33 -5.83
CA ASN A 324 -25.52 11.52 -6.95
C ASN A 324 -24.52 11.43 -8.11
N VAL A 325 -23.30 10.96 -7.81
CA VAL A 325 -22.23 10.79 -8.81
C VAL A 325 -22.20 9.35 -9.30
N LEU A 326 -22.24 9.17 -10.61
CA LEU A 326 -21.96 7.91 -11.29
C LEU A 326 -20.73 8.04 -12.20
N ILE A 327 -19.70 7.24 -11.93
CA ILE A 327 -18.53 7.06 -12.79
C ILE A 327 -18.50 5.59 -13.20
N ASP A 328 -18.67 5.33 -14.51
CA ASP A 328 -18.89 3.98 -15.00
C ASP A 328 -18.17 3.75 -16.34
N HIS A 329 -17.47 2.62 -16.50
CA HIS A 329 -16.71 2.30 -17.72
C HIS A 329 -15.73 3.41 -18.13
N VAL A 330 -14.97 3.92 -17.16
CA VAL A 330 -13.94 4.93 -17.39
C VAL A 330 -12.56 4.27 -17.44
N THR A 331 -11.76 4.66 -18.44
CA THR A 331 -10.36 4.24 -18.53
C THR A 331 -9.43 5.41 -18.23
N THR A 332 -8.43 5.22 -17.38
CA THR A 332 -7.37 6.22 -17.13
C THR A 332 -5.99 5.63 -17.39
N ASN A 333 -5.09 6.43 -17.98
CA ASN A 333 -3.71 6.03 -18.20
C ASN A 333 -2.77 7.25 -18.12
N TYR A 334 -1.69 7.16 -17.35
CA TYR A 334 -0.76 8.25 -17.07
C TYR A 334 -1.44 9.51 -16.50
N VAL A 335 -1.92 9.40 -15.29
CA VAL A 335 -2.43 10.51 -14.47
C VAL A 335 -1.40 10.83 -13.40
N LEU A 336 -0.92 12.07 -13.30
CA LEU A 336 0.24 12.39 -12.43
C LEU A 336 -0.07 12.53 -10.94
N SER A 337 -1.35 12.51 -10.55
CA SER A 337 -1.79 12.57 -9.14
C SER A 337 -2.87 11.50 -8.91
N ASN A 338 -4.05 11.83 -8.37
CA ASN A 338 -5.14 10.87 -8.21
C ASN A 338 -5.88 10.66 -9.54
N ALA A 339 -6.14 9.42 -9.94
CA ALA A 339 -6.89 9.18 -11.17
C ALA A 339 -8.35 9.63 -11.02
N ILE A 340 -9.07 9.12 -10.03
CA ILE A 340 -10.44 9.52 -9.71
C ILE A 340 -10.50 10.03 -8.28
N GLN A 341 -10.97 11.26 -8.10
CA GLN A 341 -11.18 11.84 -6.79
C GLN A 341 -12.61 12.38 -6.66
N VAL A 342 -13.38 11.79 -5.73
CA VAL A 342 -14.71 12.27 -5.31
C VAL A 342 -14.66 12.51 -3.80
N ARG A 343 -14.80 13.75 -3.35
CA ARG A 343 -14.77 14.12 -1.93
C ARG A 343 -16.03 14.89 -1.54
N ASN A 344 -16.96 14.19 -0.97
CA ASN A 344 -18.24 14.72 -0.50
C ASN A 344 -18.31 14.64 1.02
N LYS A 345 -18.56 15.77 1.68
CA LYS A 345 -18.62 15.86 3.16
C LYS A 345 -20.02 15.72 3.75
N LYS A 346 -21.05 16.03 2.97
CA LYS A 346 -22.45 16.05 3.44
C LYS A 346 -23.42 15.38 2.46
N GLU A 347 -22.89 14.90 1.33
CA GLU A 347 -23.69 14.43 0.19
C GLU A 347 -23.72 12.91 0.12
N GLU A 348 -24.66 12.37 -0.62
CA GLU A 348 -25.01 10.96 -0.72
C GLU A 348 -24.84 10.43 -2.13
N ASN A 349 -24.80 9.11 -2.24
CA ASN A 349 -24.85 8.32 -3.48
C ASN A 349 -23.67 8.58 -4.43
N VAL A 350 -22.57 7.91 -4.20
CA VAL A 350 -21.42 7.86 -5.12
C VAL A 350 -21.24 6.43 -5.60
N THR A 351 -21.22 6.23 -6.91
CA THR A 351 -20.93 4.93 -7.53
C THR A 351 -19.76 5.07 -8.50
N ILE A 352 -18.73 4.25 -8.31
CA ILE A 352 -17.56 4.12 -9.19
C ILE A 352 -17.45 2.65 -9.58
N THR A 353 -17.74 2.35 -10.84
CA THR A 353 -17.87 0.96 -11.28
C THR A 353 -17.29 0.69 -12.65
N ASN A 354 -16.82 -0.54 -12.88
CA ASN A 354 -16.30 -1.01 -14.19
C ASN A 354 -15.19 -0.13 -14.78
N CYS A 355 -14.40 0.55 -13.93
CA CYS A 355 -13.33 1.43 -14.37
C CYS A 355 -12.00 0.68 -14.49
N VAL A 356 -11.15 1.12 -15.44
CA VAL A 356 -9.79 0.60 -15.63
C VAL A 356 -8.80 1.74 -15.40
N ILE A 357 -8.08 1.68 -14.30
CA ILE A 357 -7.16 2.73 -13.83
C ILE A 357 -5.75 2.18 -13.89
N LYS A 358 -4.88 2.80 -14.71
CA LYS A 358 -3.49 2.37 -14.91
C LYS A 358 -2.51 3.51 -14.83
N ASN A 359 -1.28 3.20 -14.44
CA ASN A 359 -0.14 4.12 -14.45
C ASN A 359 -0.47 5.46 -13.76
N THR A 360 -1.03 5.37 -12.54
CA THR A 360 -1.34 6.56 -11.75
C THR A 360 -0.11 6.98 -10.97
N ALA A 361 0.22 8.28 -11.06
CA ALA A 361 1.36 8.91 -10.42
C ALA A 361 2.71 8.21 -10.74
N PRO A 362 3.13 8.17 -12.00
CA PRO A 362 4.38 7.51 -12.37
C PRO A 362 5.64 8.22 -11.86
N PHE A 363 5.51 9.46 -11.42
CA PHE A 363 6.66 10.30 -11.03
C PHE A 363 6.40 11.05 -9.72
N ILE A 364 7.21 10.77 -8.70
CA ILE A 364 7.15 11.54 -7.44
C ILE A 364 7.58 12.99 -7.68
N GLY A 365 6.97 13.93 -6.97
CA GLY A 365 7.25 15.36 -7.13
C GLY A 365 6.55 15.99 -8.33
N MET A 366 5.75 15.24 -9.09
CA MET A 366 4.91 15.77 -10.17
C MET A 366 3.41 15.64 -9.80
N GLY A 367 2.54 16.28 -10.56
CA GLY A 367 1.09 16.16 -10.43
C GLY A 367 0.48 17.09 -9.39
N SER A 368 0.41 16.68 -8.14
CA SER A 368 -0.26 17.46 -7.10
C SER A 368 0.61 18.62 -6.60
N PHE A 369 -0.05 19.79 -6.46
CA PHE A 369 0.57 20.97 -5.83
C PHE A 369 0.07 21.20 -4.42
N PHE A 370 -1.02 20.56 -4.01
CA PHE A 370 -1.76 20.93 -2.81
C PHE A 370 -1.64 19.93 -1.67
N ASP A 371 -1.35 18.66 -1.99
CA ASP A 371 -1.30 17.60 -0.98
C ASP A 371 -0.23 16.56 -1.35
N GLY A 372 0.82 16.51 -0.55
CA GLY A 372 1.89 15.50 -0.69
C GLY A 372 1.44 14.06 -0.43
N ARG A 373 0.16 13.83 -0.13
CA ARG A 373 -0.49 12.52 0.11
C ARG A 373 -1.31 12.01 -1.07
N ASP A 374 -1.40 12.76 -2.17
CA ASP A 374 -2.05 12.32 -3.41
C ASP A 374 -1.30 11.09 -3.98
N TYR A 375 -1.35 10.80 -5.25
CA TYR A 375 -0.77 9.64 -5.95
C TYR A 375 -1.59 8.36 -5.83
N LYS A 376 -2.91 8.45 -5.71
CA LYS A 376 -3.84 7.33 -5.48
C LYS A 376 -4.68 7.00 -6.71
N GLY A 377 -5.09 5.74 -6.84
CA GLY A 377 -5.95 5.30 -7.94
C GLY A 377 -7.36 5.90 -7.81
N ILE A 378 -8.12 5.45 -6.83
CA ILE A 378 -9.45 5.97 -6.49
C ILE A 378 -9.41 6.58 -5.10
N VAL A 379 -9.91 7.81 -4.96
CA VAL A 379 -10.18 8.46 -3.67
C VAL A 379 -11.66 8.81 -3.65
N ALA A 380 -12.44 8.13 -2.82
CA ALA A 380 -13.88 8.37 -2.76
C ALA A 380 -14.39 8.53 -1.33
N SER A 381 -15.12 9.61 -1.08
CA SER A 381 -15.86 9.80 0.14
C SER A 381 -17.29 10.24 -0.15
N ALA A 382 -18.23 9.62 0.53
CA ALA A 382 -19.61 10.04 0.55
C ALA A 382 -20.11 10.00 2.00
N TYR A 383 -20.94 10.95 2.38
CA TYR A 383 -21.54 10.92 3.72
C TYR A 383 -22.33 9.64 3.92
N ASN A 384 -23.05 9.20 2.88
CA ASN A 384 -23.83 7.97 2.89
C ASN A 384 -23.91 7.37 1.48
N ASN A 385 -23.94 6.02 1.38
CA ASN A 385 -24.07 5.25 0.14
C ASN A 385 -22.89 5.44 -0.85
N LEU A 386 -21.76 4.83 -0.55
CA LEU A 386 -20.62 4.73 -1.46
C LEU A 386 -20.51 3.30 -1.99
N LEU A 387 -20.53 3.16 -3.31
CA LEU A 387 -20.28 1.89 -3.99
C LEU A 387 -19.03 2.02 -4.90
N ILE A 388 -18.03 1.17 -4.66
CA ILE A 388 -16.85 1.01 -5.51
C ILE A 388 -16.77 -0.46 -5.92
N GLU A 389 -17.09 -0.78 -7.18
CA GLU A 389 -17.16 -2.18 -7.59
C GLU A 389 -16.64 -2.45 -8.99
N ASN A 390 -16.14 -3.67 -9.21
CA ASN A 390 -15.70 -4.16 -10.53
C ASN A 390 -14.61 -3.28 -11.20
N ASN A 391 -13.78 -2.60 -10.41
CA ASN A 391 -12.72 -1.77 -10.95
C ASN A 391 -11.40 -2.53 -11.03
N ILE A 392 -10.59 -2.22 -12.02
CA ILE A 392 -9.19 -2.64 -12.16
C ILE A 392 -8.34 -1.41 -11.84
N VAL A 393 -7.52 -1.52 -10.79
CA VAL A 393 -6.61 -0.46 -10.35
C VAL A 393 -5.20 -1.03 -10.34
N ASP A 394 -4.38 -0.65 -11.31
CA ASP A 394 -3.07 -1.25 -11.56
C ASP A 394 -1.99 -0.19 -11.73
N THR A 395 -0.87 -0.38 -11.05
CA THR A 395 0.30 0.50 -11.05
C THR A 395 -0.02 1.90 -10.53
N VAL A 396 -0.03 2.02 -9.20
CA VAL A 396 -0.41 3.24 -8.47
C VAL A 396 0.67 3.65 -7.48
N GLY A 397 1.05 4.93 -7.49
CA GLY A 397 2.15 5.46 -6.67
C GLY A 397 1.95 5.32 -5.17
N PHE A 398 0.70 5.36 -4.69
CA PHE A 398 0.34 5.20 -3.29
C PHE A 398 -0.85 4.24 -3.13
N CYS A 399 -1.90 4.59 -2.38
CA CYS A 399 -3.03 3.68 -2.16
C CYS A 399 -3.80 3.37 -3.45
N GLY A 400 -4.20 2.11 -3.63
CA GLY A 400 -5.02 1.70 -4.75
C GLY A 400 -6.42 2.34 -4.70
N ILE A 401 -7.17 2.04 -3.64
CA ILE A 401 -8.53 2.56 -3.37
C ILE A 401 -8.57 3.13 -1.96
N GLU A 402 -8.84 4.41 -1.82
CA GLU A 402 -9.14 5.06 -0.54
C GLU A 402 -10.63 5.35 -0.45
N PHE A 403 -11.28 4.93 0.65
CA PHE A 403 -12.71 5.15 0.86
C PHE A 403 -13.03 5.73 2.23
N GLN A 404 -14.10 6.54 2.32
CA GLN A 404 -14.65 7.05 3.58
C GLN A 404 -16.17 7.21 3.50
N GLY A 405 -16.86 7.06 4.62
CA GLY A 405 -18.31 7.32 4.72
C GLY A 405 -19.11 6.22 5.41
N ASN A 406 -20.43 6.35 5.33
CA ASN A 406 -21.41 5.40 5.83
C ASN A 406 -22.02 4.59 4.68
N ASN A 407 -22.52 3.38 4.99
CA ASN A 407 -23.10 2.48 3.98
C ASN A 407 -22.14 2.33 2.77
N VAL A 408 -20.89 1.97 3.08
CA VAL A 408 -19.83 1.82 2.06
C VAL A 408 -19.76 0.36 1.64
N VAL A 409 -19.67 0.12 0.32
CA VAL A 409 -19.38 -1.19 -0.25
C VAL A 409 -18.23 -1.05 -1.24
N VAL A 410 -17.11 -1.71 -0.93
CA VAL A 410 -15.94 -1.85 -1.82
C VAL A 410 -15.83 -3.33 -2.18
N LYS A 411 -16.24 -3.70 -3.40
CA LYS A 411 -16.33 -5.12 -3.76
C LYS A 411 -15.88 -5.41 -5.19
N ASN A 412 -15.43 -6.66 -5.41
CA ASN A 412 -15.09 -7.15 -6.75
C ASN A 412 -14.07 -6.26 -7.48
N ASN A 413 -13.15 -5.63 -6.75
CA ASN A 413 -12.09 -4.85 -7.37
C ASN A 413 -10.81 -5.68 -7.47
N PHE A 414 -10.05 -5.45 -8.54
CA PHE A 414 -8.70 -5.94 -8.69
C PHE A 414 -7.73 -4.78 -8.49
N VAL A 415 -6.89 -4.85 -7.44
CA VAL A 415 -5.88 -3.85 -7.11
C VAL A 415 -4.50 -4.47 -7.19
N ASN A 416 -3.62 -3.91 -8.00
CA ASN A 416 -2.33 -4.49 -8.31
C ASN A 416 -1.23 -3.42 -8.41
N TYR A 417 0.00 -3.72 -7.98
CA TYR A 417 1.17 -2.83 -7.99
C TYR A 417 0.88 -1.44 -7.42
N PHE A 418 0.78 -1.35 -6.10
CA PHE A 418 0.51 -0.10 -5.38
C PHE A 418 1.61 0.23 -4.37
N CYS A 419 1.60 1.47 -3.86
CA CYS A 419 2.60 2.01 -2.91
C CYS A 419 4.03 1.94 -3.44
N TYR A 420 4.27 2.26 -4.71
CA TYR A 420 5.64 2.24 -5.24
C TYR A 420 6.38 3.58 -5.16
N LEU A 421 5.70 4.69 -4.79
CA LEU A 421 6.30 6.00 -4.53
C LEU A 421 6.27 6.38 -3.05
N LEU A 422 5.23 6.00 -2.34
CA LEU A 422 5.04 6.23 -0.92
C LEU A 422 4.71 4.90 -0.23
N ASP A 423 4.91 4.83 1.07
CA ASP A 423 4.57 3.70 1.91
C ASP A 423 3.62 4.12 3.05
N ASP A 424 3.30 3.22 3.99
CA ASP A 424 2.27 3.41 5.01
C ASP A 424 0.87 3.63 4.39
N GLY A 425 0.55 2.80 3.41
CA GLY A 425 -0.71 2.81 2.69
C GLY A 425 -1.12 1.40 2.28
N GLY A 426 -2.33 1.26 1.75
CA GLY A 426 -2.91 -0.02 1.41
C GLY A 426 -3.41 -0.13 -0.03
N GLY A 427 -3.54 -1.37 -0.50
CA GLY A 427 -4.27 -1.64 -1.74
C GLY A 427 -5.71 -1.14 -1.63
N ILE A 428 -6.36 -1.44 -0.50
CA ILE A 428 -7.63 -0.84 -0.09
C ILE A 428 -7.41 -0.19 1.27
N TYR A 429 -7.68 1.10 1.36
CA TYR A 429 -7.33 1.94 2.50
C TYR A 429 -8.49 2.79 2.99
N THR A 430 -8.62 2.92 4.30
CA THR A 430 -9.51 3.91 4.92
C THR A 430 -8.86 4.46 6.18
N TRP A 431 -9.02 5.76 6.41
CA TRP A 431 -8.53 6.42 7.62
C TRP A 431 -9.66 7.14 8.33
N VAL A 432 -9.75 6.96 9.64
CA VAL A 432 -10.74 7.60 10.48
C VAL A 432 -10.02 8.40 11.54
N ASP A 433 -10.17 9.71 11.49
CA ASP A 433 -9.70 10.59 12.56
C ASP A 433 -10.58 10.43 13.80
N TYR A 434 -9.93 10.12 14.93
CA TYR A 434 -10.60 10.04 16.20
C TYR A 434 -10.04 11.06 17.18
N ASN A 435 -10.77 12.13 17.38
CA ASN A 435 -10.45 13.12 18.39
C ASN A 435 -11.15 12.76 19.72
N LYS A 436 -10.36 12.56 20.79
CA LYS A 436 -10.89 12.25 22.13
C LYS A 436 -11.89 13.29 22.67
N ASN A 437 -11.80 14.51 22.21
CA ASN A 437 -12.68 15.61 22.60
C ASN A 437 -14.03 15.60 21.83
N ASN A 438 -14.13 14.81 20.78
CA ASN A 438 -15.31 14.70 19.93
C ASN A 438 -15.73 13.22 19.84
N LYS A 439 -16.07 12.64 21.00
CA LYS A 439 -16.41 11.22 21.13
C LYS A 439 -17.58 10.77 20.26
N ASP A 440 -18.45 11.68 19.88
CA ASP A 440 -19.69 11.41 19.15
C ASP A 440 -19.61 11.69 17.65
N SER A 441 -18.48 12.19 17.13
CA SER A 441 -18.45 12.83 15.81
C SER A 441 -18.29 11.89 14.63
N VAL A 442 -17.94 10.61 14.82
CA VAL A 442 -17.77 9.69 13.69
C VAL A 442 -18.28 8.30 14.07
N SER A 443 -19.58 8.10 14.01
CA SER A 443 -20.16 6.76 14.00
C SER A 443 -20.38 6.33 12.55
N PHE A 444 -19.32 5.85 11.88
CA PHE A 444 -19.52 5.19 10.60
C PHE A 444 -20.35 3.91 10.81
N THR A 445 -21.34 3.73 9.95
CA THR A 445 -22.21 2.55 9.98
C THR A 445 -22.01 1.74 8.71
N LYS A 446 -22.00 0.42 8.84
CA LYS A 446 -22.04 -0.54 7.74
C LYS A 446 -21.05 -0.23 6.61
N ARG A 447 -19.80 -0.67 6.81
CA ARG A 447 -18.73 -0.56 5.82
C ARG A 447 -18.29 -1.97 5.45
N VAL A 448 -18.33 -2.32 4.16
CA VAL A 448 -18.05 -3.67 3.69
C VAL A 448 -16.96 -3.63 2.62
N VAL A 449 -15.91 -4.40 2.84
CA VAL A 449 -14.82 -4.65 1.87
C VAL A 449 -14.85 -6.13 1.55
N GLN A 450 -15.34 -6.52 0.35
CA GLN A 450 -15.58 -7.94 0.05
C GLN A 450 -15.22 -8.35 -1.37
N HIS A 451 -14.81 -9.62 -1.53
CA HIS A 451 -14.50 -10.22 -2.84
C HIS A 451 -13.49 -9.39 -3.67
N ASN A 452 -12.56 -8.69 -3.03
CA ASN A 452 -11.51 -7.97 -3.75
C ASN A 452 -10.26 -8.85 -3.89
N ILE A 453 -9.51 -8.63 -4.96
CA ILE A 453 -8.18 -9.23 -5.15
C ILE A 453 -7.15 -8.12 -5.08
N VAL A 454 -6.25 -8.19 -4.10
CA VAL A 454 -5.23 -7.19 -3.80
C VAL A 454 -3.85 -7.84 -3.86
N LEU A 455 -3.06 -7.44 -4.85
CA LEU A 455 -1.77 -8.07 -5.14
C LEU A 455 -0.64 -7.05 -5.22
N HIS A 456 0.59 -7.50 -4.91
CA HIS A 456 1.84 -6.80 -5.16
C HIS A 456 1.91 -5.38 -4.55
N GLY A 457 1.63 -5.28 -3.25
CA GLY A 457 1.90 -4.06 -2.47
C GLY A 457 3.41 -3.91 -2.26
N ILE A 458 4.04 -2.95 -2.93
CA ILE A 458 5.51 -2.84 -2.98
C ILE A 458 6.05 -2.19 -1.71
N GLY A 459 5.58 -0.99 -1.38
CA GLY A 459 6.12 -0.14 -0.32
C GLY A 459 7.44 0.53 -0.74
N ALA A 460 7.46 1.85 -0.83
CA ALA A 460 8.62 2.61 -1.27
C ALA A 460 9.67 2.70 -0.17
N SER A 461 10.85 2.13 -0.40
CA SER A 461 12.01 2.26 0.50
C SER A 461 12.86 3.48 0.17
N GLU A 462 12.83 3.94 -1.07
CA GLU A 462 13.62 5.07 -1.57
C GLU A 462 13.20 6.37 -0.88
N GLY A 463 14.18 7.10 -0.37
CA GLY A 463 13.92 8.33 0.39
C GLY A 463 13.26 8.11 1.76
N SER A 464 13.02 6.87 2.19
CA SER A 464 12.51 6.53 3.53
C SER A 464 13.64 6.07 4.46
N SER A 465 13.59 6.41 5.73
CA SER A 465 14.54 5.92 6.74
C SER A 465 14.12 4.59 7.37
N ILE A 466 12.95 4.09 7.05
CA ILE A 466 12.34 2.88 7.62
C ILE A 466 12.09 1.85 6.50
N ALA A 467 12.02 0.58 6.87
CA ALA A 467 11.76 -0.51 5.94
C ALA A 467 10.40 -0.39 5.24
N ARG A 468 10.27 -1.00 4.08
CA ARG A 468 9.06 -1.04 3.24
C ARG A 468 7.80 -1.34 4.04
N LYS A 469 6.76 -0.55 3.79
CA LYS A 469 5.42 -0.73 4.32
C LYS A 469 4.39 -0.57 3.20
N ALA A 470 3.73 -1.66 2.86
CA ALA A 470 2.55 -1.63 2.00
C ALA A 470 1.60 -2.72 2.51
N GLU A 471 0.45 -2.33 2.99
CA GLU A 471 -0.58 -3.20 3.52
C GLU A 471 -1.55 -3.62 2.40
N GLY A 472 -2.11 -4.81 2.52
CA GLY A 472 -3.15 -5.25 1.58
C GLY A 472 -4.44 -4.48 1.78
N ILE A 473 -5.13 -4.73 2.90
CA ILE A 473 -6.29 -3.97 3.36
C ILE A 473 -5.90 -3.28 4.66
N TYR A 474 -5.99 -1.96 4.68
CA TYR A 474 -5.57 -1.14 5.81
C TYR A 474 -6.71 -0.28 6.35
N LEU A 475 -7.19 -0.66 7.53
CA LEU A 475 -8.19 0.07 8.31
C LEU A 475 -7.46 0.95 9.32
N ASP A 476 -7.10 2.16 8.93
CA ASP A 476 -6.24 3.07 9.68
C ASP A 476 -7.02 4.02 10.60
N GLY A 477 -6.29 4.59 11.57
CA GLY A 477 -6.81 5.47 12.61
C GLY A 477 -7.68 4.70 13.61
N LYS A 478 -9.00 4.74 13.46
CA LYS A 478 -9.94 3.91 14.21
C LYS A 478 -10.77 3.06 13.26
N ALA A 479 -10.48 1.77 13.20
CA ALA A 479 -11.29 0.81 12.46
C ALA A 479 -12.63 0.61 13.19
N ILE A 480 -13.72 1.04 12.57
CA ILE A 480 -15.04 1.02 13.21
C ILE A 480 -16.11 0.48 12.27
N ASN A 481 -16.98 -0.41 12.79
CA ASN A 481 -18.15 -0.93 12.09
C ASN A 481 -17.85 -1.37 10.65
N THR A 482 -16.78 -2.16 10.49
CA THR A 482 -16.26 -2.56 9.17
C THR A 482 -16.20 -4.08 9.04
N GLU A 483 -16.67 -4.59 7.92
CA GLU A 483 -16.59 -6.00 7.54
C GLU A 483 -15.58 -6.17 6.40
N VAL A 484 -14.63 -7.11 6.55
CA VAL A 484 -13.61 -7.49 5.55
C VAL A 484 -13.83 -8.95 5.22
N LEU A 485 -14.49 -9.22 4.08
CA LEU A 485 -15.06 -10.54 3.78
C LEU A 485 -14.56 -11.08 2.43
N ASP A 486 -14.19 -12.36 2.40
CA ASP A 486 -13.94 -13.10 1.16
C ASP A 486 -12.90 -12.44 0.21
N ASN A 487 -11.95 -11.66 0.74
CA ASN A 487 -10.93 -11.03 -0.07
C ASN A 487 -9.72 -11.96 -0.27
N THR A 488 -9.00 -11.74 -1.35
CA THR A 488 -7.72 -12.35 -1.64
C THR A 488 -6.63 -11.29 -1.57
N ILE A 489 -5.63 -11.50 -0.71
CA ILE A 489 -4.49 -10.60 -0.54
C ILE A 489 -3.20 -11.40 -0.73
N ALA A 490 -2.33 -11.01 -1.68
CA ALA A 490 -1.08 -11.73 -1.89
C ALA A 490 0.08 -10.82 -2.30
N PHE A 491 1.30 -11.25 -2.00
CA PHE A 491 2.56 -10.60 -2.40
C PHE A 491 2.67 -9.15 -1.92
N VAL A 492 2.19 -8.87 -0.71
CA VAL A 492 2.20 -7.53 -0.11
C VAL A 492 3.42 -7.42 0.81
N GLY A 493 4.13 -6.30 0.75
CA GLY A 493 5.41 -6.10 1.44
C GLY A 493 5.32 -6.08 2.97
N ASN A 494 4.15 -5.72 3.53
CA ASN A 494 3.89 -5.72 4.97
C ASN A 494 2.70 -6.64 5.31
N ARG A 495 1.71 -6.19 6.08
CA ARG A 495 0.58 -7.03 6.53
C ARG A 495 -0.44 -7.23 5.42
N ALA A 496 -1.03 -8.43 5.37
CA ALA A 496 -2.20 -8.64 4.53
C ALA A 496 -3.37 -7.77 4.99
N ILE A 497 -3.65 -7.75 6.29
CA ILE A 497 -4.73 -6.96 6.89
C ILE A 497 -4.19 -6.22 8.11
N GLU A 498 -4.19 -4.89 8.07
CA GLU A 498 -3.85 -4.04 9.22
C GLU A 498 -5.11 -3.35 9.74
N ILE A 499 -5.31 -3.45 11.06
CA ILE A 499 -6.51 -2.97 11.74
C ILE A 499 -6.08 -2.11 12.92
N ASN A 500 -6.12 -0.82 12.75
CA ASN A 500 -5.80 0.10 13.82
C ASN A 500 -7.02 0.37 14.71
N HIS A 501 -6.87 0.10 16.00
CA HIS A 501 -7.87 0.33 17.05
C HIS A 501 -9.28 -0.21 16.69
N PRO A 502 -9.44 -1.53 16.45
CA PRO A 502 -10.71 -2.09 16.02
C PRO A 502 -11.84 -1.97 17.06
N VAL A 503 -13.01 -1.55 16.57
CA VAL A 503 -14.27 -1.53 17.31
C VAL A 503 -15.39 -2.01 16.40
N ASN A 504 -16.03 -3.14 16.71
CA ASN A 504 -17.03 -3.78 15.85
C ASN A 504 -16.49 -4.05 14.44
N VAL A 505 -15.41 -4.82 14.34
CA VAL A 505 -14.77 -5.20 13.06
C VAL A 505 -14.90 -6.70 12.86
N THR A 506 -15.36 -7.10 11.69
CA THR A 506 -15.47 -8.52 11.28
C THR A 506 -14.51 -8.79 10.11
N VAL A 507 -13.65 -9.80 10.24
CA VAL A 507 -12.71 -10.26 9.22
C VAL A 507 -12.95 -11.74 8.98
N ARG A 508 -13.57 -12.11 7.84
CA ARG A 508 -13.94 -13.51 7.57
C ARG A 508 -13.57 -13.96 6.16
N ASN A 509 -13.24 -15.25 6.04
CA ASN A 509 -13.05 -15.96 4.79
C ASN A 509 -11.99 -15.36 3.86
N ASN A 510 -11.07 -14.54 4.36
CA ASN A 510 -10.04 -13.94 3.53
C ASN A 510 -8.90 -14.94 3.28
N THR A 511 -8.32 -14.90 2.09
CA THR A 511 -7.12 -15.67 1.74
C THR A 511 -5.93 -14.72 1.64
N CYS A 512 -4.97 -14.88 2.56
CA CYS A 512 -3.74 -14.10 2.63
C CYS A 512 -2.55 -15.01 2.29
N PHE A 513 -1.86 -14.73 1.19
CA PHE A 513 -0.79 -15.58 0.67
C PHE A 513 0.50 -14.82 0.45
N ASN A 514 1.62 -15.30 1.00
CA ASN A 514 2.96 -14.74 0.79
C ASN A 514 3.01 -13.22 1.00
N THR A 515 2.56 -12.77 2.15
CA THR A 515 2.59 -11.36 2.59
C THR A 515 3.67 -11.19 3.66
N GLY A 516 4.19 -9.98 3.87
CA GLY A 516 5.19 -9.73 4.91
C GLY A 516 4.71 -10.08 6.33
N GLY A 517 3.40 -10.04 6.56
CA GLY A 517 2.71 -10.54 7.74
C GLY A 517 1.25 -10.88 7.45
N GLY A 518 0.59 -11.67 8.30
CA GLY A 518 -0.82 -12.02 8.15
C GLY A 518 -1.72 -10.85 8.54
N TRP A 519 -2.10 -10.79 9.81
CA TRP A 519 -2.91 -9.68 10.32
C TRP A 519 -2.28 -9.03 11.55
N VAL A 520 -2.60 -7.75 11.73
CA VAL A 520 -2.20 -6.99 12.91
C VAL A 520 -3.40 -6.23 13.47
N ALA A 521 -3.53 -6.22 14.79
CA ALA A 521 -4.43 -5.32 15.49
C ALA A 521 -3.62 -4.43 16.43
N THR A 522 -3.71 -3.11 16.22
CA THR A 522 -2.96 -2.13 17.00
C THR A 522 -3.89 -1.30 17.86
N ARG A 523 -3.59 -1.19 19.15
CA ARG A 523 -4.25 -0.24 20.05
C ARG A 523 -3.54 1.10 20.00
N LEU A 524 -4.13 2.08 19.33
CA LEU A 524 -3.56 3.42 19.19
C LEU A 524 -3.89 4.35 20.35
N TYR A 525 -5.03 4.16 21.02
CA TYR A 525 -5.56 5.10 22.01
C TYR A 525 -5.58 4.47 23.41
N ALA A 526 -4.86 5.10 24.36
CA ALA A 526 -4.75 4.63 25.71
C ALA A 526 -6.08 4.60 26.51
N TRP A 527 -7.05 5.42 26.11
CA TRP A 527 -8.34 5.58 26.80
C TRP A 527 -9.43 4.62 26.31
N GLU A 528 -9.19 3.83 25.28
CA GLU A 528 -10.17 2.92 24.72
C GLU A 528 -9.53 1.56 24.41
N ASN A 529 -10.23 0.48 24.67
CA ASN A 529 -9.77 -0.87 24.38
C ASN A 529 -10.23 -1.33 23.00
N ILE A 530 -9.46 -2.23 22.40
CA ILE A 530 -9.93 -3.06 21.28
C ILE A 530 -11.13 -3.86 21.75
N ARG A 531 -12.21 -3.89 20.98
CA ARG A 531 -13.42 -4.63 21.34
C ARG A 531 -14.23 -5.07 20.13
N ASN A 532 -14.95 -6.18 20.29
CA ASN A 532 -15.84 -6.74 19.27
C ASN A 532 -15.13 -6.95 17.93
N LEU A 533 -13.85 -7.42 17.97
CA LEU A 533 -13.15 -7.90 16.80
C LEU A 533 -13.56 -9.35 16.56
N GLU A 534 -14.14 -9.65 15.42
CA GLU A 534 -14.37 -11.00 14.96
C GLU A 534 -13.43 -11.33 13.80
N LEU A 535 -12.60 -12.37 13.93
CA LEU A 535 -11.64 -12.78 12.91
C LEU A 535 -11.71 -14.31 12.75
N LYS A 536 -12.44 -14.79 11.71
CA LYS A 536 -12.75 -16.21 11.54
C LYS A 536 -12.60 -16.71 10.12
N HIS A 537 -12.28 -17.99 9.99
CA HIS A 537 -12.26 -18.72 8.72
C HIS A 537 -11.30 -18.12 7.68
N ASN A 538 -10.28 -17.36 8.12
CA ASN A 538 -9.29 -16.81 7.21
C ASN A 538 -8.15 -17.80 6.99
N ILE A 539 -7.46 -17.64 5.86
CA ILE A 539 -6.25 -18.38 5.53
C ILE A 539 -5.08 -17.42 5.52
N PHE A 540 -4.09 -17.64 6.38
CA PHE A 540 -2.83 -16.91 6.42
C PHE A 540 -1.69 -17.87 6.08
N TYR A 541 -1.11 -17.72 4.88
CA TYR A 541 -0.16 -18.65 4.34
C TYR A 541 1.20 -17.99 4.06
N SER A 542 2.20 -18.28 4.92
CA SER A 542 3.59 -17.84 4.75
C SER A 542 4.34 -18.67 3.72
N MET A 543 5.23 -18.03 2.98
CA MET A 543 6.21 -18.65 2.08
C MET A 543 7.66 -18.42 2.53
N ASP A 544 7.86 -17.64 3.60
CA ASP A 544 9.17 -17.24 4.14
C ASP A 544 9.13 -17.30 5.68
N ASP A 545 10.26 -17.60 6.31
CA ASP A 545 10.41 -17.71 7.77
C ASP A 545 10.33 -16.36 8.51
N LYS A 546 10.44 -15.25 7.78
CA LYS A 546 10.33 -13.89 8.33
C LYS A 546 8.88 -13.39 8.36
N GLN A 547 7.97 -14.07 7.69
CA GLN A 547 6.56 -13.70 7.62
C GLN A 547 5.82 -14.12 8.90
N LYS A 548 5.40 -13.14 9.70
CA LYS A 548 4.62 -13.35 10.91
C LYS A 548 3.13 -13.41 10.56
N GLN A 549 2.38 -14.30 11.20
CA GLN A 549 0.95 -14.46 10.91
C GLN A 549 0.06 -13.57 11.76
N VAL A 550 0.44 -13.37 13.00
CA VAL A 550 -0.30 -12.57 13.98
C VAL A 550 0.65 -11.59 14.66
N ASP A 551 0.25 -10.33 14.71
CA ASP A 551 0.96 -9.30 15.47
C ASP A 551 -0.08 -8.44 16.21
N ILE A 552 -0.05 -8.52 17.55
CA ILE A 552 -0.90 -7.68 18.39
C ILE A 552 -0.03 -6.63 19.07
N ASN A 553 -0.33 -5.37 18.79
CA ASN A 553 0.42 -4.25 19.35
C ASN A 553 -0.48 -3.42 20.28
N HIS A 554 -0.15 -3.41 21.56
CA HIS A 554 -0.81 -2.60 22.57
C HIS A 554 0.14 -1.50 23.06
N SER A 555 0.08 -0.32 22.48
CA SER A 555 0.77 0.86 23.00
C SER A 555 -0.05 1.55 24.08
N GLY A 556 0.62 2.07 25.11
CA GLY A 556 0.01 2.95 26.08
C GLY A 556 -0.84 2.29 27.16
N LEU A 557 -0.62 1.01 27.49
CA LEU A 557 -1.20 0.36 28.66
C LEU A 557 -0.23 0.42 29.82
N ASP A 558 -0.62 1.08 30.91
CA ASP A 558 0.00 0.87 32.23
C ASP A 558 -0.62 -0.38 32.86
N LEU A 559 -0.24 -1.54 32.36
CA LEU A 559 -0.67 -2.81 32.97
C LEU A 559 0.39 -3.29 33.94
N PRO A 560 0.05 -3.49 35.20
CA PRO A 560 1.04 -3.84 36.23
C PRO A 560 1.57 -5.27 36.14
N HIS A 561 1.01 -6.14 35.29
CA HIS A 561 1.37 -7.56 35.20
C HIS A 561 1.24 -8.15 33.79
N PRO A 562 2.11 -9.12 33.40
CA PRO A 562 1.95 -9.86 32.14
C PRO A 562 0.58 -10.53 31.98
N GLN A 563 -0.06 -10.98 33.06
CA GLN A 563 -1.38 -11.59 33.00
C GLN A 563 -2.48 -10.67 32.52
N SER A 564 -2.39 -9.37 32.79
CA SER A 564 -3.38 -8.38 32.28
C SER A 564 -3.30 -8.14 30.79
N ILE A 565 -2.18 -8.47 30.14
CA ILE A 565 -2.00 -8.42 28.69
C ILE A 565 -2.80 -9.53 28.01
N TRP A 566 -2.70 -10.74 28.51
CA TRP A 566 -3.46 -11.88 27.99
C TRP A 566 -4.96 -11.66 28.16
N ASP A 567 -5.37 -11.05 29.26
CA ASP A 567 -6.77 -10.65 29.47
C ASP A 567 -7.23 -9.61 28.45
N ALA A 568 -6.40 -8.63 28.12
CA ALA A 568 -6.71 -7.65 27.08
C ALA A 568 -6.90 -8.31 25.71
N ILE A 569 -6.09 -9.33 25.36
CA ILE A 569 -6.26 -10.09 24.14
C ILE A 569 -7.52 -10.97 24.19
N ARG A 570 -7.83 -11.61 25.33
CA ARG A 570 -9.07 -12.38 25.51
C ARG A 570 -10.32 -11.53 25.31
N LEU A 571 -10.27 -10.27 25.76
CA LEU A 571 -11.40 -9.34 25.70
C LEU A 571 -11.51 -8.57 24.39
N MET A 572 -10.54 -8.67 23.48
CA MET A 572 -10.58 -7.93 22.20
C MET A 572 -11.71 -8.40 21.29
N GLY A 573 -12.16 -9.65 21.42
CA GLY A 573 -13.21 -10.23 20.58
C GLY A 573 -13.08 -11.74 20.41
N ASP A 574 -13.49 -12.25 19.28
CA ASP A 574 -13.58 -13.67 18.95
C ASP A 574 -12.71 -13.99 17.71
N VAL A 575 -11.51 -14.50 17.96
CA VAL A 575 -10.57 -14.93 16.91
C VAL A 575 -10.49 -16.44 16.93
N ASP A 576 -10.97 -17.09 15.84
CA ASP A 576 -11.04 -18.56 15.81
C ASP A 576 -11.20 -19.14 14.41
N SER A 577 -11.03 -20.46 14.28
CA SER A 577 -11.30 -21.25 13.07
C SER A 577 -10.50 -20.78 11.83
N ASN A 578 -9.33 -20.22 12.03
CA ASN A 578 -8.44 -19.77 10.95
C ASN A 578 -7.45 -20.87 10.55
N TYR A 579 -6.88 -20.76 9.34
CA TYR A 579 -5.76 -21.58 8.92
C TYR A 579 -4.47 -20.73 8.94
N TYR A 580 -3.45 -21.24 9.63
CA TYR A 580 -2.15 -20.60 9.72
C TYR A 580 -1.03 -21.52 9.19
N ASN A 581 -0.44 -21.17 8.05
CA ASN A 581 0.81 -21.77 7.59
C ASN A 581 1.97 -20.89 8.02
N THR A 582 2.77 -21.36 8.96
CA THR A 582 3.99 -20.68 9.40
C THR A 582 5.19 -21.52 9.02
N ILE A 583 6.11 -20.97 8.24
CA ILE A 583 7.43 -21.58 7.99
C ILE A 583 8.24 -21.51 9.28
N ASN A 584 8.23 -20.36 9.94
CA ASN A 584 8.74 -20.24 11.31
C ASN A 584 7.70 -20.77 12.30
N PRO A 585 8.05 -21.76 13.15
CA PRO A 585 7.11 -22.31 14.12
C PRO A 585 6.54 -21.28 15.10
N VAL A 586 7.21 -20.14 15.26
CA VAL A 586 6.86 -19.05 16.20
C VAL A 586 6.36 -17.81 15.45
N GLY A 587 5.41 -17.98 14.56
CA GLY A 587 4.85 -16.92 13.71
C GLY A 587 3.81 -16.00 14.39
N PHE A 588 3.55 -16.14 15.67
CA PHE A 588 2.62 -15.31 16.46
C PHE A 588 3.43 -14.38 17.34
N GLU A 589 3.23 -13.07 17.20
CA GLU A 589 3.95 -12.09 17.99
C GLU A 589 3.00 -11.16 18.73
N TYR A 590 3.41 -10.80 19.90
CA TYR A 590 2.76 -9.82 20.75
C TYR A 590 3.76 -8.73 21.13
N SER A 591 3.40 -7.47 20.92
CA SER A 591 4.20 -6.31 21.29
C SER A 591 3.46 -5.44 22.30
N TYR A 592 4.18 -4.99 23.32
CA TYR A 592 3.68 -4.06 24.33
C TYR A 592 4.64 -2.91 24.53
N ALA A 593 4.13 -1.67 24.46
CA ALA A 593 4.89 -0.47 24.80
C ALA A 593 4.18 0.29 25.93
N PRO A 594 4.72 0.31 27.17
CA PRO A 594 4.12 1.07 28.26
C PRO A 594 4.21 2.58 28.03
N ILE A 595 3.22 3.33 28.51
CA ILE A 595 3.19 4.81 28.45
C ILE A 595 4.42 5.43 29.15
N THR A 596 4.92 4.80 30.18
CA THR A 596 6.00 5.34 31.02
C THR A 596 7.41 5.16 30.46
N GLY A 597 7.56 4.58 29.26
CA GLY A 597 8.88 4.36 28.63
C GLY A 597 9.84 3.44 29.40
N LYS A 598 9.44 2.85 30.51
CA LYS A 598 10.22 1.94 31.31
C LYS A 598 9.82 0.49 31.02
N GLY A 599 10.58 -0.13 30.14
CA GLY A 599 10.53 -1.56 29.86
C GLY A 599 9.70 -1.91 28.63
N ASN A 600 10.38 -2.09 27.50
CA ASN A 600 9.88 -2.91 26.43
C ASN A 600 9.87 -4.35 26.95
N LEU A 601 8.72 -4.91 27.22
CA LEU A 601 8.59 -6.35 27.20
C LEU A 601 8.87 -6.75 25.75
N PHE A 602 9.97 -7.46 25.53
CA PHE A 602 10.34 -7.94 24.20
C PHE A 602 9.18 -8.74 23.63
N PRO A 603 8.82 -8.53 22.35
CA PRO A 603 7.82 -9.35 21.71
C PRO A 603 8.26 -10.81 21.83
N SER A 604 7.46 -11.61 22.51
CA SER A 604 7.71 -13.04 22.65
C SER A 604 7.04 -13.74 21.47
N PRO A 605 7.81 -14.28 20.51
CA PRO A 605 7.24 -15.07 19.44
C PRO A 605 6.67 -16.38 20.01
N LEU A 606 5.46 -16.74 19.61
CA LEU A 606 4.73 -17.91 20.11
C LEU A 606 4.40 -18.86 18.95
N SER A 607 4.26 -20.15 19.28
CA SER A 607 3.60 -21.10 18.39
C SER A 607 2.08 -20.90 18.44
N LEU A 608 1.36 -21.50 17.49
CA LEU A 608 -0.11 -21.53 17.52
C LEU A 608 -0.64 -22.16 18.82
N GLU A 609 -0.03 -23.24 19.28
CA GLU A 609 -0.43 -23.96 20.48
C GLU A 609 -0.21 -23.13 21.76
N ASN A 610 0.96 -22.48 21.88
CA ASN A 610 1.22 -21.54 22.97
C ASN A 610 0.27 -20.35 22.94
N TRP A 611 0.01 -19.80 21.74
CA TRP A 611 -0.96 -18.73 21.54
C TRP A 611 -2.35 -19.10 22.03
N LYS A 612 -2.87 -20.28 21.63
CA LYS A 612 -4.17 -20.81 22.09
C LYS A 612 -4.26 -20.89 23.61
N THR A 613 -3.25 -21.48 24.21
CA THR A 613 -3.21 -21.71 25.68
C THR A 613 -3.20 -20.39 26.46
N LEU A 614 -2.38 -19.42 26.01
CA LEU A 614 -2.20 -18.16 26.72
C LEU A 614 -3.36 -17.20 26.54
N THR A 615 -3.87 -17.12 25.31
CA THR A 615 -4.87 -16.12 24.95
C THR A 615 -6.30 -16.62 25.03
N GLY A 616 -6.53 -17.92 24.95
CA GLY A 616 -7.86 -18.51 24.78
C GLY A 616 -8.47 -18.29 23.40
N GLN A 617 -7.77 -17.59 22.50
CA GLN A 617 -8.17 -17.36 21.12
C GLN A 617 -7.74 -18.53 20.22
N ASP A 618 -8.27 -18.61 19.00
CA ASP A 618 -7.89 -19.56 17.94
C ASP A 618 -8.03 -21.05 18.33
N GLN A 619 -8.94 -21.39 19.25
CA GLN A 619 -9.04 -22.74 19.79
C GLN A 619 -9.30 -23.80 18.69
N HIS A 620 -10.08 -23.49 17.66
CA HIS A 620 -10.38 -24.37 16.53
C HIS A 620 -9.54 -24.05 15.28
N SER A 621 -8.64 -23.07 15.38
CA SER A 621 -7.72 -22.73 14.27
C SER A 621 -6.69 -23.83 14.05
N LYS A 622 -6.25 -23.99 12.79
CA LYS A 622 -5.46 -25.15 12.36
C LYS A 622 -4.27 -24.75 11.51
N ARG A 623 -3.31 -25.64 11.40
CA ARG A 623 -2.35 -25.65 10.30
C ARG A 623 -3.00 -26.22 9.04
N PRO A 624 -2.49 -25.93 7.83
CA PRO A 624 -2.92 -26.61 6.61
C PRO A 624 -2.86 -28.14 6.75
N ALA A 625 -3.76 -28.83 6.08
CA ALA A 625 -3.80 -30.29 6.08
C ALA A 625 -2.50 -30.93 5.56
N LYS A 626 -1.76 -30.20 4.71
CA LYS A 626 -0.43 -30.54 4.25
C LYS A 626 0.51 -29.36 4.43
N THR A 627 1.69 -29.60 4.98
CA THR A 627 2.78 -28.60 5.11
C THR A 627 3.95 -28.98 4.22
N VAL A 628 4.71 -28.00 3.77
CA VAL A 628 5.94 -28.20 3.00
C VAL A 628 7.13 -28.17 3.96
N PRO A 629 7.93 -29.23 4.08
CA PRO A 629 9.11 -29.21 4.93
C PRO A 629 10.19 -28.29 4.32
N LEU A 630 11.02 -27.68 5.18
CA LEU A 630 12.14 -26.84 4.73
C LEU A 630 13.25 -27.65 4.06
N TYR A 631 13.37 -28.91 4.42
CA TYR A 631 14.34 -29.84 3.86
C TYR A 631 13.82 -31.29 3.93
N VAL A 632 14.42 -32.13 3.13
CA VAL A 632 14.25 -33.59 3.19
C VAL A 632 15.55 -34.19 3.71
N LEU A 633 15.52 -34.77 4.91
CA LEU A 633 16.62 -35.54 5.46
C LEU A 633 16.67 -36.89 4.75
N LYS A 634 17.78 -37.22 4.12
CA LYS A 634 18.00 -38.52 3.48
C LYS A 634 18.60 -39.52 4.47
N ASN A 635 19.71 -39.13 5.11
CA ASN A 635 20.39 -39.96 6.11
C ASN A 635 21.31 -39.11 6.99
N ILE A 636 21.64 -39.65 8.15
CA ILE A 636 22.72 -39.18 9.01
C ILE A 636 24.02 -39.83 8.50
N THR A 637 25.10 -39.04 8.32
CA THR A 637 26.34 -39.45 7.67
C THR A 637 27.53 -39.51 8.60
N GLY A 638 27.42 -39.05 9.86
CA GLY A 638 28.47 -39.00 10.84
C GLY A 638 28.03 -39.46 12.23
N PRO A 639 28.96 -39.58 13.18
CA PRO A 639 28.64 -39.81 14.58
C PRO A 639 27.99 -38.58 15.23
N ASP A 640 27.42 -38.80 16.41
CA ASP A 640 27.02 -37.67 17.25
C ASP A 640 28.28 -36.88 17.70
N LEU A 641 28.23 -35.57 17.48
CA LEU A 641 29.30 -34.65 17.84
C LEU A 641 29.14 -34.09 19.26
N VAL A 642 28.05 -34.41 19.93
CA VAL A 642 27.80 -34.01 21.33
C VAL A 642 28.16 -35.16 22.24
N SER A 643 28.99 -34.88 23.22
CA SER A 643 29.33 -35.86 24.26
C SER A 643 28.36 -35.65 25.45
N ASP A 644 27.69 -36.73 25.88
CA ASP A 644 26.78 -36.74 27.01
C ASP A 644 25.67 -35.64 26.95
N GLY A 645 24.97 -35.59 25.81
CA GLY A 645 23.81 -34.70 25.63
C GLY A 645 22.58 -35.13 26.39
N GLY A 646 22.55 -36.37 26.93
CA GLY A 646 21.48 -36.89 27.76
C GLY A 646 21.72 -36.74 29.27
N PHE A 647 22.78 -36.05 29.68
CA PHE A 647 23.08 -35.70 31.09
C PHE A 647 22.95 -36.89 32.04
N ALA A 648 23.62 -37.97 31.72
CA ALA A 648 23.46 -39.25 32.48
C ALA A 648 23.87 -39.16 33.93
N LYS A 649 24.82 -38.30 34.30
CA LYS A 649 25.33 -38.19 35.67
C LYS A 649 25.45 -36.77 36.18
N ASP A 650 25.78 -35.84 35.33
CA ASP A 650 25.99 -34.42 35.68
C ASP A 650 25.77 -33.51 34.44
N ILE A 651 26.11 -32.23 34.58
CA ILE A 651 25.97 -31.23 33.51
C ILE A 651 27.32 -30.70 33.01
N ASN A 652 28.44 -31.41 33.26
CA ASN A 652 29.78 -30.95 32.94
C ASN A 652 30.06 -30.92 31.42
N SER A 653 29.23 -31.58 30.64
CA SER A 653 29.30 -31.56 29.17
C SER A 653 28.98 -30.18 28.54
N VAL A 654 28.36 -29.27 29.27
CA VAL A 654 27.97 -27.94 28.82
C VAL A 654 28.46 -26.82 29.71
N GLN A 655 28.59 -25.62 29.18
CA GLN A 655 28.91 -24.39 29.92
C GLN A 655 27.71 -23.45 29.87
N LEU A 656 27.36 -22.88 31.02
CA LEU A 656 26.26 -21.94 31.17
C LEU A 656 26.79 -20.50 31.20
N PHE A 657 26.14 -19.61 30.42
CA PHE A 657 26.33 -18.16 30.45
C PHE A 657 24.97 -17.45 30.58
N GLY A 658 24.87 -16.57 31.50
CA GLY A 658 23.69 -15.74 31.76
C GLY A 658 23.73 -15.16 33.17
N SER A 659 23.48 -13.87 33.30
CA SER A 659 23.27 -13.25 34.62
C SER A 659 21.93 -13.71 35.20
N ASN A 660 21.88 -13.85 36.52
CA ASN A 660 20.72 -14.34 37.28
C ASN A 660 20.17 -15.69 36.75
N THR A 661 21.08 -16.56 36.32
CA THR A 661 20.74 -17.89 35.82
C THR A 661 21.60 -18.93 36.51
N THR A 662 20.98 -20.00 36.95
CA THR A 662 21.67 -21.18 37.50
C THR A 662 21.35 -22.41 36.67
N GLY A 663 22.30 -23.32 36.60
CA GLY A 663 22.18 -24.62 35.93
C GLY A 663 22.47 -25.73 36.97
N GLN A 664 21.63 -26.73 37.01
CA GLN A 664 21.87 -27.92 37.86
C GLN A 664 21.42 -29.20 37.16
N TRP A 665 22.04 -30.29 37.52
CA TRP A 665 21.55 -31.60 37.16
C TRP A 665 20.28 -31.91 37.98
N ASP A 666 19.27 -32.44 37.31
CA ASP A 666 17.98 -32.75 37.95
C ASP A 666 17.42 -34.08 37.40
N ASN A 667 17.15 -34.99 38.31
CA ASN A 667 16.50 -36.28 38.01
C ASN A 667 15.02 -36.33 38.37
N SER A 668 14.53 -35.34 39.11
CA SER A 668 13.10 -35.26 39.52
C SER A 668 12.21 -34.73 38.44
N GLY A 669 12.71 -33.77 37.66
CA GLY A 669 12.03 -33.16 36.54
C GLY A 669 12.62 -33.60 35.18
N LYS A 670 13.33 -34.71 35.07
CA LYS A 670 13.96 -35.19 33.87
C LYS A 670 12.98 -35.45 32.73
N ILE A 671 13.48 -35.23 31.52
CA ILE A 671 12.71 -35.42 30.26
C ILE A 671 12.84 -36.87 29.83
N THR A 672 14.09 -37.39 29.78
CA THR A 672 14.43 -38.77 29.40
C THR A 672 15.60 -39.27 30.28
N GLY A 673 15.96 -40.54 30.18
CA GLY A 673 17.19 -41.12 30.77
C GLY A 673 17.25 -40.96 32.33
N ASP A 674 18.45 -40.61 32.81
CA ASP A 674 18.74 -40.52 34.26
C ASP A 674 18.60 -39.11 34.82
N GLY A 675 18.84 -38.05 34.03
CA GLY A 675 18.73 -36.66 34.44
C GLY A 675 18.56 -35.73 33.27
N SER A 676 18.37 -34.46 33.54
CA SER A 676 18.29 -33.38 32.55
C SER A 676 19.03 -32.13 33.04
N PHE A 677 19.42 -31.25 32.15
CA PHE A 677 19.92 -29.93 32.51
C PHE A 677 18.72 -29.05 32.92
N LYS A 678 18.64 -28.67 34.19
CA LYS A 678 17.66 -27.70 34.70
C LYS A 678 18.27 -26.31 34.72
N MET A 679 17.70 -25.39 33.94
CA MET A 679 18.06 -23.98 33.95
C MET A 679 17.00 -23.19 34.72
N GLU A 680 17.44 -22.42 35.72
CA GLU A 680 16.56 -21.51 36.47
C GLU A 680 16.97 -20.06 36.24
N ILE A 681 16.05 -19.24 35.72
CA ILE A 681 16.25 -17.82 35.46
C ILE A 681 15.47 -17.03 36.51
N THR A 682 16.17 -16.36 37.43
CA THR A 682 15.57 -15.74 38.61
C THR A 682 15.14 -14.30 38.42
N LYS A 683 15.71 -13.59 37.43
CA LYS A 683 15.32 -12.21 37.06
C LYS A 683 15.50 -11.96 35.60
N PRO A 684 14.53 -11.34 34.90
CA PRO A 684 14.73 -10.81 33.57
C PRO A 684 15.76 -9.67 33.58
N GLU A 685 16.71 -9.65 32.68
CA GLU A 685 17.72 -8.59 32.53
C GLU A 685 17.91 -8.11 31.08
N THR A 686 18.85 -7.18 30.89
CA THR A 686 19.15 -6.55 29.61
C THR A 686 19.60 -7.50 28.49
N SER A 687 20.18 -8.66 28.80
CA SER A 687 20.44 -9.70 27.79
C SER A 687 19.21 -10.59 27.61
N ARG A 688 18.77 -10.77 26.40
CA ARG A 688 17.54 -11.50 26.04
C ARG A 688 17.59 -12.99 26.39
N TYR A 689 18.77 -13.64 26.30
CA TYR A 689 18.92 -15.08 26.45
C TYR A 689 19.92 -15.44 27.55
N SER A 690 19.64 -16.51 28.27
CA SER A 690 20.65 -17.32 28.96
C SER A 690 21.01 -18.50 28.07
N VAL A 691 22.29 -18.85 27.99
CA VAL A 691 22.73 -19.84 26.99
C VAL A 691 23.54 -20.95 27.62
N ILE A 692 23.30 -22.17 27.14
CA ILE A 692 24.26 -23.27 27.30
C ILE A 692 24.98 -23.52 26.00
N HIS A 693 26.26 -23.93 26.07
CA HIS A 693 27.04 -24.29 24.88
C HIS A 693 28.11 -25.34 25.21
N SER A 694 28.50 -26.07 24.16
CA SER A 694 29.64 -27.00 24.25
C SER A 694 30.36 -27.07 22.92
N LYS A 695 31.65 -27.49 22.98
CA LYS A 695 32.43 -27.70 21.77
C LYS A 695 31.99 -28.99 21.07
N VAL A 696 31.86 -28.94 19.75
CA VAL A 696 31.48 -30.12 18.95
C VAL A 696 32.57 -30.51 17.92
N GLY A 697 33.71 -29.85 17.96
CA GLY A 697 34.79 -30.12 17.03
C GLY A 697 34.68 -29.33 15.72
N LYS A 698 35.26 -29.89 14.66
CA LYS A 698 35.34 -29.22 13.37
C LYS A 698 34.07 -29.44 12.54
N VAL A 699 33.44 -28.34 12.08
CA VAL A 699 32.42 -28.38 11.07
C VAL A 699 32.97 -27.92 9.72
N ILE A 700 32.45 -28.42 8.62
CA ILE A 700 33.03 -28.31 7.28
C ILE A 700 32.11 -27.50 6.35
N ALA A 701 32.65 -26.51 5.64
CA ALA A 701 31.97 -25.75 4.62
C ALA A 701 31.31 -26.65 3.56
N GLY A 702 30.08 -26.34 3.17
CA GLY A 702 29.31 -27.12 2.22
C GLY A 702 28.57 -28.33 2.85
N LYS A 703 28.87 -28.69 4.09
CA LYS A 703 28.16 -29.75 4.82
C LYS A 703 26.96 -29.21 5.56
N LYS A 704 26.02 -30.10 5.87
CA LYS A 704 24.83 -29.82 6.66
C LYS A 704 24.86 -30.62 7.93
N TYR A 705 24.30 -30.04 8.99
CA TYR A 705 24.27 -30.61 10.32
C TYR A 705 22.85 -30.55 10.87
N ILE A 706 22.35 -31.69 11.36
CA ILE A 706 21.08 -31.77 12.10
C ILE A 706 21.39 -31.66 13.58
N PHE A 707 20.75 -30.68 14.23
CA PHE A 707 20.86 -30.43 15.66
C PHE A 707 19.51 -30.71 16.33
N ARG A 708 19.51 -31.61 17.28
CA ARG A 708 18.31 -32.08 17.99
C ARG A 708 18.47 -31.91 19.49
N PHE A 709 17.42 -31.63 20.18
CA PHE A 709 17.30 -31.67 21.63
C PHE A 709 15.84 -31.61 22.04
N LYS A 710 15.60 -31.87 23.32
CA LYS A 710 14.27 -31.73 23.94
C LYS A 710 14.27 -30.65 24.98
N THR A 711 13.14 -29.95 25.11
CA THR A 711 12.90 -28.99 26.19
C THR A 711 11.57 -29.23 26.87
N ARG A 712 11.46 -28.77 28.10
CA ARG A 712 10.22 -28.64 28.85
C ARG A 712 10.32 -27.44 29.78
N GLY A 713 9.33 -26.56 29.74
CA GLY A 713 9.20 -25.39 30.60
C GLY A 713 8.30 -25.66 31.81
N VAL A 714 8.23 -24.68 32.69
CA VAL A 714 7.20 -24.56 33.73
C VAL A 714 6.08 -23.61 33.34
N SER A 715 6.20 -22.97 32.16
CA SER A 715 5.21 -22.07 31.56
C SER A 715 5.03 -22.35 30.08
N GLU A 716 3.92 -21.92 29.51
CA GLU A 716 3.61 -22.11 28.09
C GLU A 716 4.29 -21.11 27.16
N CYS A 717 5.16 -20.22 27.65
CA CYS A 717 5.81 -19.16 26.89
C CYS A 717 7.31 -19.37 26.72
N GLY A 718 7.81 -20.58 26.71
CA GLY A 718 9.23 -20.86 26.53
C GLY A 718 9.69 -20.57 25.09
N ILE A 719 10.84 -19.93 24.94
CA ILE A 719 11.50 -19.70 23.66
C ILE A 719 12.92 -20.20 23.71
N VAL A 720 13.26 -21.00 22.70
CA VAL A 720 14.61 -21.51 22.48
C VAL A 720 15.19 -21.00 21.17
N ARG A 721 16.42 -20.53 21.21
CA ARG A 721 17.24 -20.14 20.07
C ARG A 721 18.41 -21.09 19.93
N ALA A 722 18.63 -21.68 18.77
CA ALA A 722 19.73 -22.61 18.52
C ALA A 722 20.61 -22.15 17.36
N TYR A 723 21.91 -22.29 17.48
CA TYR A 723 22.87 -21.98 16.42
C TYR A 723 24.23 -22.64 16.65
N LEU A 724 25.04 -22.67 15.59
CA LEU A 724 26.45 -23.06 15.65
C LEU A 724 27.33 -21.83 15.54
N ARG A 725 28.33 -21.68 16.40
CA ARG A 725 29.29 -20.57 16.38
C ARG A 725 30.72 -21.07 16.39
N LYS A 726 31.66 -20.19 16.02
CA LYS A 726 33.10 -20.44 16.25
C LYS A 726 33.38 -20.65 17.74
N THR A 727 34.22 -21.61 18.04
CA THR A 727 34.61 -21.89 19.43
C THR A 727 35.51 -20.79 20.00
N LEU A 728 36.27 -20.11 19.16
CA LEU A 728 37.20 -19.04 19.55
C LEU A 728 36.68 -17.68 19.13
N ALA A 729 37.11 -16.62 19.84
CA ALA A 729 36.80 -15.24 19.50
C ALA A 729 37.15 -14.94 18.01
N PRO A 730 36.28 -14.17 17.33
CA PRO A 730 35.17 -13.34 17.82
C PRO A 730 33.83 -14.06 17.97
N TYR A 731 33.78 -15.37 18.07
CA TYR A 731 32.57 -16.20 18.32
C TYR A 731 31.46 -16.03 17.28
N ASN A 732 31.81 -15.72 16.03
CA ASN A 732 30.83 -15.50 14.95
C ASN A 732 29.97 -16.74 14.71
N GLU A 733 28.71 -16.53 14.38
CA GLU A 733 27.80 -17.59 13.94
C GLU A 733 28.33 -18.24 12.64
N LEU A 734 28.32 -19.56 12.58
CA LEU A 734 28.69 -20.36 11.40
C LEU A 734 27.48 -20.69 10.53
N ALA A 735 26.31 -20.60 11.09
CA ALA A 735 25.03 -20.64 10.41
C ALA A 735 24.03 -19.72 11.13
N PRO A 736 23.02 -19.13 10.44
CA PRO A 736 22.02 -18.28 11.07
C PRO A 736 21.31 -18.98 12.23
N ALA A 737 21.10 -18.27 13.32
CA ALA A 737 20.38 -18.79 14.44
C ALA A 737 18.88 -18.99 14.11
N GLN A 738 18.31 -20.07 14.60
CA GLN A 738 16.90 -20.43 14.44
C GLN A 738 16.21 -20.42 15.79
N THR A 739 14.91 -20.13 15.80
CA THR A 739 14.12 -19.98 17.05
C THR A 739 12.86 -20.85 16.98
N GLN A 740 12.56 -21.52 18.09
CA GLN A 740 11.31 -22.28 18.27
C GLN A 740 10.72 -21.96 19.64
N SER A 741 9.43 -22.26 19.85
CA SER A 741 8.79 -22.16 21.15
C SER A 741 8.64 -23.54 21.80
N PHE A 742 8.46 -23.54 23.13
CA PHE A 742 8.13 -24.70 23.91
C PHE A 742 7.19 -24.32 25.07
N GLY A 743 6.54 -25.32 25.65
CA GLY A 743 5.62 -25.16 26.79
C GLY A 743 5.92 -26.12 27.92
N ILE A 744 4.88 -26.42 28.72
CA ILE A 744 4.95 -27.37 29.84
C ILE A 744 5.04 -28.82 29.41
N ALA A 745 4.60 -29.14 28.17
CA ALA A 745 4.80 -30.45 27.61
C ALA A 745 6.24 -30.59 27.07
N VAL A 746 6.75 -31.84 27.05
CA VAL A 746 8.04 -32.13 26.41
C VAL A 746 7.95 -31.84 24.93
N GLN A 747 8.81 -30.94 24.44
CA GLN A 747 8.92 -30.53 23.04
C GLN A 747 10.24 -31.00 22.46
N ALA A 748 10.21 -31.80 21.39
CA ALA A 748 11.36 -32.11 20.56
C ALA A 748 11.66 -30.99 19.58
N HIS A 749 12.93 -30.61 19.45
CA HIS A 749 13.41 -29.61 18.53
C HIS A 749 14.35 -30.23 17.50
N GLU A 750 14.22 -29.80 16.26
CA GLU A 750 15.13 -30.18 15.18
C GLU A 750 15.46 -28.92 14.36
N PHE A 751 16.75 -28.70 14.17
CA PHE A 751 17.31 -27.59 13.38
C PHE A 751 18.30 -28.13 12.37
N MET A 752 18.28 -27.60 11.15
CA MET A 752 19.26 -27.90 10.12
C MET A 752 20.15 -26.67 9.89
N PHE A 753 21.46 -26.87 9.99
CA PHE A 753 22.47 -25.84 9.73
C PHE A 753 23.28 -26.17 8.49
N ALA A 754 23.27 -25.30 7.48
CA ALA A 754 24.18 -25.35 6.34
C ALA A 754 25.42 -24.51 6.66
N ILE A 755 26.60 -25.11 6.63
CA ILE A 755 27.85 -24.44 7.03
C ILE A 755 28.50 -23.80 5.80
N ASN A 756 28.80 -22.52 5.91
CA ASN A 756 29.46 -21.76 4.83
C ASN A 756 30.99 -21.62 5.01
N THR A 757 31.48 -21.85 6.23
CA THR A 757 32.90 -21.69 6.56
C THR A 757 33.36 -22.86 7.42
N THR A 758 34.44 -23.53 7.03
CA THR A 758 35.04 -24.56 7.85
C THR A 758 35.74 -23.96 9.06
N ASP A 759 35.32 -24.38 10.27
CA ASP A 759 35.91 -23.91 11.53
C ASP A 759 35.67 -24.91 12.68
N THR A 760 36.26 -24.64 13.82
CA THR A 760 35.94 -25.35 15.07
C THR A 760 34.68 -24.73 15.68
N ALA A 761 33.67 -25.56 15.89
CA ALA A 761 32.35 -25.12 16.29
C ALA A 761 32.01 -25.46 17.74
N SER A 762 31.13 -24.65 18.29
CA SER A 762 30.33 -24.97 19.48
C SER A 762 28.85 -24.83 19.15
N PHE A 763 28.03 -25.75 19.62
CA PHE A 763 26.59 -25.50 19.63
C PHE A 763 26.24 -24.47 20.72
N VAL A 764 25.13 -23.76 20.51
CA VAL A 764 24.54 -22.83 21.47
C VAL A 764 23.03 -23.05 21.51
N ILE A 765 22.52 -23.30 22.71
CA ILE A 765 21.08 -23.29 23.03
C ILE A 765 20.83 -22.11 23.96
N GLY A 766 20.10 -21.11 23.48
CA GLY A 766 19.71 -19.92 24.24
C GLY A 766 18.25 -20.06 24.71
N ILE A 767 18.00 -19.91 25.98
CA ILE A 767 16.66 -19.87 26.56
C ILE A 767 16.34 -18.41 26.87
N GLU A 768 15.17 -17.93 26.36
CA GLU A 768 14.76 -16.56 26.65
C GLU A 768 14.45 -16.37 28.12
N LYS A 769 14.89 -15.26 28.68
CA LYS A 769 14.86 -15.04 30.15
C LYS A 769 13.44 -14.95 30.73
N ASN A 770 12.44 -14.74 29.92
CA ASN A 770 11.04 -14.79 30.34
C ASN A 770 10.47 -16.23 30.47
N SER A 771 11.24 -17.22 30.05
CA SER A 771 10.79 -18.64 30.06
C SER A 771 10.79 -19.29 31.44
N GLY A 772 11.40 -18.66 32.42
CA GLY A 772 11.48 -19.20 33.80
C GLY A 772 12.35 -20.47 33.88
N THR A 773 11.92 -21.46 34.70
CA THR A 773 12.60 -22.74 34.76
C THR A 773 12.38 -23.58 33.52
N THR A 774 13.49 -24.05 32.94
CA THR A 774 13.48 -24.87 31.73
C THR A 774 14.35 -26.09 31.89
N TYR A 775 13.87 -27.25 31.49
CA TYR A 775 14.61 -28.50 31.39
C TYR A 775 15.05 -28.71 29.95
N ILE A 776 16.32 -29.13 29.74
CA ILE A 776 16.91 -29.41 28.45
C ILE A 776 17.55 -30.80 28.50
N ASP A 777 17.34 -31.60 27.43
CA ASP A 777 17.81 -32.98 27.40
C ASP A 777 18.01 -33.48 25.97
N ASP A 778 18.60 -34.67 25.81
CA ASP A 778 18.83 -35.39 24.56
C ASP A 778 19.46 -34.48 23.46
N ILE A 779 20.55 -33.79 23.80
CA ILE A 779 21.24 -32.90 22.86
C ILE A 779 22.09 -33.75 21.91
N GLU A 780 21.81 -33.68 20.62
CA GLU A 780 22.49 -34.44 19.57
C GLU A 780 22.84 -33.53 18.40
N LEU A 781 24.02 -33.73 17.77
CA LEU A 781 24.45 -33.01 16.57
C LEU A 781 25.11 -33.96 15.59
N TYR A 782 24.55 -34.15 14.41
CA TYR A 782 25.04 -35.06 13.40
C TYR A 782 25.36 -34.35 12.09
N GLU A 783 26.40 -34.77 11.37
CA GLU A 783 26.51 -34.49 9.94
C GLU A 783 25.39 -35.25 9.20
N ALA A 784 24.75 -34.59 8.22
CA ALA A 784 23.59 -35.14 7.55
C ALA A 784 23.59 -34.87 6.05
N ASP A 785 23.12 -35.84 5.26
CA ASP A 785 22.71 -35.59 3.88
C ASP A 785 21.24 -35.16 3.87
N ALA A 786 21.04 -33.89 3.61
CA ALA A 786 19.71 -33.29 3.52
C ALA A 786 19.63 -32.36 2.30
N THR A 787 18.48 -32.35 1.67
CA THR A 787 18.22 -31.48 0.50
C THR A 787 17.22 -30.38 0.89
N PRO A 788 17.58 -29.09 0.78
CA PRO A 788 16.62 -28.01 0.94
C PRO A 788 15.47 -28.15 -0.05
N VAL A 789 14.27 -27.85 0.40
CA VAL A 789 13.07 -27.83 -0.44
C VAL A 789 12.83 -26.40 -0.89
N ASN A 790 12.72 -26.18 -2.19
CA ASN A 790 12.23 -24.92 -2.71
C ASN A 790 10.70 -24.92 -2.56
N ILE A 791 10.20 -24.11 -1.67
CA ILE A 791 8.77 -24.02 -1.35
C ILE A 791 7.96 -23.59 -2.59
N ASN A 792 8.53 -22.74 -3.44
CA ASN A 792 7.88 -22.26 -4.66
C ASN A 792 7.57 -23.40 -5.67
N ASP A 793 8.34 -24.50 -5.64
CA ASP A 793 8.09 -25.67 -6.47
C ASP A 793 6.97 -26.59 -5.90
N ARG A 794 6.53 -26.31 -4.69
CA ARG A 794 5.59 -27.13 -3.91
C ARG A 794 4.26 -26.48 -3.65
N VAL A 795 4.16 -25.16 -3.82
CA VAL A 795 2.95 -24.39 -3.55
C VAL A 795 2.59 -23.59 -4.78
N ARG A 796 1.37 -23.75 -5.23
CA ARG A 796 0.80 -23.01 -6.36
C ARG A 796 -0.34 -22.14 -5.84
N PHE A 797 -0.32 -20.86 -6.20
CA PHE A 797 -1.37 -19.92 -5.87
C PHE A 797 -2.10 -19.49 -7.13
N GLU A 798 -3.41 -19.66 -7.14
CA GLU A 798 -4.28 -19.35 -8.27
C GLU A 798 -5.35 -18.37 -7.84
N TYR A 799 -5.66 -17.41 -8.70
CA TYR A 799 -6.73 -16.45 -8.47
C TYR A 799 -7.51 -16.14 -9.75
N ASN A 800 -8.72 -15.63 -9.57
CA ASN A 800 -9.59 -15.19 -10.66
C ASN A 800 -10.08 -13.77 -10.36
N ALA A 801 -9.50 -12.77 -11.04
CA ALA A 801 -9.85 -11.36 -10.92
C ALA A 801 -10.91 -10.91 -11.95
N THR A 802 -11.69 -11.85 -12.50
CA THR A 802 -12.72 -11.57 -13.51
C THR A 802 -14.11 -11.73 -12.95
N GLN A 803 -15.10 -11.24 -13.67
CA GLN A 803 -16.52 -11.36 -13.31
C GLN A 803 -17.13 -12.71 -13.72
N SER A 804 -16.37 -13.62 -14.32
CA SER A 804 -16.81 -14.94 -14.75
C SER A 804 -15.97 -16.03 -14.13
N ALA A 805 -16.52 -17.22 -13.95
CA ALA A 805 -15.75 -18.37 -13.49
C ALA A 805 -14.67 -18.76 -14.50
N VAL A 806 -13.48 -19.12 -13.99
CA VAL A 806 -12.33 -19.53 -14.80
C VAL A 806 -11.92 -20.94 -14.43
N THR A 807 -11.72 -21.81 -15.41
CA THR A 807 -11.21 -23.17 -15.21
C THR A 807 -9.73 -23.25 -15.55
N ILE A 808 -8.92 -23.65 -14.58
CA ILE A 808 -7.45 -23.78 -14.67
C ILE A 808 -7.11 -25.25 -14.79
N GLN A 809 -6.21 -25.61 -15.70
CA GLN A 809 -5.70 -26.96 -15.82
C GLN A 809 -4.59 -27.22 -14.79
N LEU A 810 -4.67 -28.36 -14.14
CA LEU A 810 -3.69 -28.81 -13.15
C LEU A 810 -2.86 -29.97 -13.74
N ASP A 811 -1.56 -29.74 -13.77
CA ASP A 811 -0.54 -30.67 -14.27
C ASP A 811 -0.28 -31.86 -13.34
N LYS A 812 -0.57 -31.66 -12.04
CA LYS A 812 -0.30 -32.61 -10.96
C LYS A 812 -1.49 -32.71 -10.01
N LYS A 813 -1.37 -33.60 -9.02
CA LYS A 813 -2.32 -33.69 -7.90
C LYS A 813 -1.92 -32.71 -6.82
N TYR A 814 -2.89 -31.97 -6.27
CA TYR A 814 -2.69 -30.98 -5.22
C TYR A 814 -3.68 -31.18 -4.08
N VAL A 815 -3.30 -30.67 -2.90
CA VAL A 815 -4.14 -30.62 -1.70
C VAL A 815 -4.36 -29.16 -1.34
N GLY A 816 -5.60 -28.77 -1.11
CA GLY A 816 -5.95 -27.45 -0.58
C GLY A 816 -5.58 -27.31 0.89
N VAL A 817 -5.58 -26.08 1.40
CA VAL A 817 -5.34 -25.78 2.82
C VAL A 817 -6.32 -26.57 3.73
N ASP A 818 -7.54 -26.73 3.28
CA ASP A 818 -8.64 -27.47 3.93
C ASP A 818 -8.55 -29.00 3.81
N GLY A 819 -7.58 -29.53 3.05
CA GLY A 819 -7.42 -30.95 2.76
C GLY A 819 -8.16 -31.46 1.53
N ALA A 820 -8.89 -30.60 0.82
CA ALA A 820 -9.56 -30.99 -0.42
C ALA A 820 -8.54 -31.34 -1.51
N ILE A 821 -8.82 -32.36 -2.29
CA ILE A 821 -7.94 -32.89 -3.36
C ILE A 821 -8.35 -32.27 -4.69
N TYR A 822 -7.36 -31.78 -5.43
CA TYR A 822 -7.52 -31.21 -6.77
C TYR A 822 -6.64 -31.96 -7.78
N LYS A 823 -7.24 -32.40 -8.90
CA LYS A 823 -6.55 -33.10 -9.97
C LYS A 823 -7.22 -32.82 -11.31
N GLY A 824 -6.44 -32.63 -12.36
CA GLY A 824 -6.92 -32.37 -13.71
C GLY A 824 -7.37 -30.93 -13.93
N SER A 825 -8.35 -30.43 -13.19
CA SER A 825 -8.79 -29.05 -13.32
C SER A 825 -9.31 -28.48 -12.01
N LEU A 826 -9.28 -27.14 -11.92
CA LEU A 826 -9.82 -26.34 -10.82
C LEU A 826 -10.67 -25.20 -11.42
N THR A 827 -11.92 -25.08 -11.01
CA THR A 827 -12.74 -23.92 -11.35
C THR A 827 -12.73 -22.91 -10.21
N LEU A 828 -12.29 -21.69 -10.50
CA LEU A 828 -12.31 -20.56 -9.60
C LEU A 828 -13.54 -19.68 -9.90
N LEU A 829 -14.30 -19.38 -8.87
CA LEU A 829 -15.40 -18.43 -8.95
C LEU A 829 -14.87 -17.01 -9.19
N PRO A 830 -15.71 -16.06 -9.65
CA PRO A 830 -15.32 -14.65 -9.73
C PRO A 830 -14.71 -14.13 -8.44
N PHE A 831 -13.64 -13.36 -8.54
CA PHE A 831 -12.93 -12.72 -7.42
C PHE A 831 -12.58 -13.69 -6.27
N SER A 832 -12.15 -14.90 -6.61
CA SER A 832 -11.73 -15.91 -5.64
C SER A 832 -10.31 -16.40 -5.92
N SER A 833 -9.74 -17.12 -4.95
CA SER A 833 -8.42 -17.72 -5.07
C SER A 833 -8.34 -19.08 -4.40
N LYS A 834 -7.25 -19.81 -4.68
CA LYS A 834 -6.95 -21.11 -4.06
C LYS A 834 -5.44 -21.27 -3.87
N ILE A 835 -5.06 -21.78 -2.72
CA ILE A 835 -3.69 -22.22 -2.43
C ILE A 835 -3.65 -23.73 -2.59
N LEU A 836 -2.76 -24.22 -3.42
CA LEU A 836 -2.61 -25.61 -3.81
C LEU A 836 -1.22 -26.10 -3.39
N ILE A 837 -1.17 -27.17 -2.59
CA ILE A 837 0.06 -27.77 -2.10
C ILE A 837 0.28 -29.07 -2.85
N LEU A 838 1.43 -29.21 -3.52
CA LEU A 838 1.74 -30.37 -4.35
C LEU A 838 1.63 -31.67 -3.54
N ASP A 839 0.90 -32.66 -4.08
CA ASP A 839 0.78 -33.97 -3.49
C ASP A 839 1.59 -35.01 -4.29
N ASP A 840 2.74 -35.35 -3.72
CA ASP A 840 3.69 -36.30 -4.32
C ASP A 840 3.24 -37.76 -4.16
N LYS A 841 2.05 -38.02 -3.52
CA LYS A 841 1.52 -39.39 -3.29
C LYS A 841 0.49 -39.83 -4.31
#